data_e726b28bfea7580e2f3301394b037f60
#
_entry.id   e726b28bfea7580e2f3301394b037f60
#
_cell.length_a   1.000
_cell.length_b   1.000
_cell.length_c   1.000
_cell.angle_alpha   90.00
_cell.angle_beta   90.00
_cell.angle_gamma   90.00
#
_symmetry.space_group_name_H-M   'P 1'
#
loop_
_entity.id
_entity.type
_entity.pdbx_description
1 polymer ?
#
loop_
_entity_poly.entity_id
_entity_poly.type
_entity_poly.pdbx_seq_one_letter_code
_entity_poly.pdbx_strand_id
1 'polypeptide(L)'
;MKPIQRWSIIISSIILLITALLFYYFNATKPIGSEEEEGFQPFNLEKLPSLQMDLHAHYQLEATLLPQERLIAGTATITFDLPPTSEVHFYSYAYEWQPMQILKVTQQGQEKEKSIPFTYDKRTIRIQTKDLQQENGRSSLTIAFKTPIPAGGTRMGVKDSIWLLTNWHPQLGVLDQQYLWKERPRPRGFGDPFYYSRGDYEVLFHAPAGYHWVVSGMEEEEKQQQDQQVTWSWKGKELHNFALVGSPHFIMEDVRMEDGTVIRFAASDPTHLAQLKAIGIAAYQVYTTEFGQLSTKHFGVIETGSGTNYAIEHPNLAIVSRDMYAYDLIQHWLPHEIAHWWWYNNLSTWEIEHGWIDEGLAEFSVYLYTKQMLGEEQGHQLLKEYQNGHQRLMQLFPNGHLDQGLHSFSSHGQFDYTWYDGGAMLFFNLQERIGEEEFRHFLQRLTKEYAGMYVDARHLDEALSEVLHGKVDYFQKNVAQANHQHFVDPDWEMEPEILFAPGSEILHQPKAFTGHAYAKNGQLYLPLRPLLELTGAEVNWHGGEGYVELRDVLIDEGESSDTTETRHNQTRLITVTIPLDGNVVTLKENGVVSTFTIPVQALNRNGTLYLPVQFYETIYNWQINWLKGENQLIIGGDI
;
A
#
# COMPACT_ATOMS: atom_id res chain seq x y z
N MET A 1 40.43 -44.63 -42.30
CA MET A 1 39.01 -44.59 -42.74
C MET A 1 38.97 -44.65 -44.24
N LYS A 2 38.19 -45.59 -44.79
CA LYS A 2 38.07 -45.78 -46.25
C LYS A 2 37.34 -44.60 -46.89
N PRO A 3 37.64 -44.16 -48.10
CA PRO A 3 37.10 -42.96 -48.75
C PRO A 3 35.58 -42.92 -48.75
N ILE A 4 34.88 -44.05 -48.79
CA ILE A 4 33.41 -44.12 -48.76
C ILE A 4 32.80 -43.60 -47.46
N GLN A 5 33.45 -43.73 -46.30
CA GLN A 5 32.94 -43.21 -45.01
C GLN A 5 33.08 -41.68 -44.92
N ARG A 6 34.03 -41.05 -45.57
CA ARG A 6 34.15 -39.58 -45.60
C ARG A 6 33.03 -38.93 -46.44
N TRP A 7 32.65 -39.53 -47.54
CA TRP A 7 31.57 -39.02 -48.39
C TRP A 7 30.18 -39.17 -47.71
N SER A 8 29.98 -40.22 -46.94
CA SER A 8 28.72 -40.42 -46.17
C SER A 8 28.51 -39.32 -45.09
N ILE A 9 29.58 -38.91 -44.40
CA ILE A 9 29.51 -37.87 -43.38
C ILE A 9 29.27 -36.50 -44.03
N ILE A 10 29.92 -36.19 -45.14
CA ILE A 10 29.73 -34.93 -45.88
C ILE A 10 28.32 -34.82 -46.43
N ILE A 11 27.77 -35.89 -47.01
CA ILE A 11 26.40 -35.90 -47.54
C ILE A 11 25.37 -35.73 -46.40
N SER A 12 25.55 -36.39 -45.25
CA SER A 12 24.66 -36.23 -44.09
C SER A 12 24.71 -34.79 -43.51
N SER A 13 25.89 -34.17 -43.47
CA SER A 13 26.03 -32.78 -43.02
C SER A 13 25.38 -31.78 -44.00
N ILE A 14 25.48 -32.02 -45.31
CA ILE A 14 24.82 -31.17 -46.32
C ILE A 14 23.29 -31.33 -46.27
N ILE A 15 22.78 -32.55 -46.08
CA ILE A 15 21.34 -32.80 -45.92
C ILE A 15 20.81 -32.10 -44.63
N LEU A 16 21.54 -32.14 -43.54
CA LEU A 16 21.16 -31.43 -42.32
C LEU A 16 21.17 -29.90 -42.50
N LEU A 17 22.13 -29.36 -43.23
CA LEU A 17 22.20 -27.94 -43.52
C LEU A 17 21.05 -27.49 -44.47
N ILE A 18 20.74 -28.29 -45.47
CA ILE A 18 19.61 -28.03 -46.38
C ILE A 18 18.26 -28.14 -45.65
N THR A 19 18.10 -29.10 -44.74
CA THR A 19 16.88 -29.21 -43.94
C THR A 19 16.75 -28.02 -42.95
N ALA A 20 17.83 -27.57 -42.35
CA ALA A 20 17.82 -26.38 -41.50
C ALA A 20 17.52 -25.09 -42.30
N LEU A 21 18.08 -24.95 -43.50
CA LEU A 21 17.78 -23.82 -44.39
C LEU A 21 16.35 -23.85 -44.94
N LEU A 22 15.82 -25.03 -45.26
CA LEU A 22 14.41 -25.18 -45.69
C LEU A 22 13.47 -24.89 -44.51
N PHE A 23 13.79 -25.34 -43.31
CA PHE A 23 13.01 -25.02 -42.10
C PHE A 23 13.03 -23.52 -41.80
N TYR A 24 14.19 -22.86 -41.96
CA TYR A 24 14.31 -21.42 -41.81
C TYR A 24 13.54 -20.68 -42.91
N TYR A 25 13.65 -21.12 -44.17
CA TYR A 25 12.93 -20.52 -45.31
C TYR A 25 11.41 -20.68 -45.20
N PHE A 26 10.92 -21.85 -44.79
CA PHE A 26 9.48 -22.09 -44.57
C PHE A 26 8.91 -21.29 -43.36
N ASN A 27 9.70 -21.02 -42.33
CA ASN A 27 9.27 -20.16 -41.23
C ASN A 27 9.40 -18.66 -41.55
N ALA A 28 10.34 -18.27 -42.43
CA ALA A 28 10.52 -16.88 -42.86
C ALA A 28 9.56 -16.44 -43.99
N THR A 29 8.91 -17.39 -44.69
CA THR A 29 7.97 -17.11 -45.78
C THR A 29 6.52 -17.41 -45.42
N LYS A 30 6.18 -17.57 -44.14
CA LYS A 30 4.77 -17.52 -43.73
C LYS A 30 4.23 -16.13 -44.08
N PRO A 31 3.15 -16.01 -44.90
CA PRO A 31 2.55 -14.72 -45.12
C PRO A 31 2.10 -14.15 -43.74
N ILE A 32 2.49 -12.93 -43.48
CA ILE A 32 1.91 -12.10 -42.42
C ILE A 32 0.49 -11.79 -42.91
N GLY A 33 -0.44 -12.66 -42.59
CA GLY A 33 -1.80 -12.53 -43.03
C GLY A 33 -2.71 -13.43 -42.22
N SER A 34 -3.59 -12.81 -41.43
CA SER A 34 -4.62 -13.42 -40.58
C SER A 34 -4.10 -14.23 -39.37
N GLU A 35 -3.40 -13.61 -38.44
CA GLU A 35 -3.74 -13.88 -37.07
C GLU A 35 -5.14 -13.29 -36.86
N GLU A 36 -6.14 -14.15 -36.66
CA GLU A 36 -7.37 -13.77 -36.01
C GLU A 36 -6.94 -12.94 -34.80
N GLU A 37 -7.54 -11.77 -34.61
CA GLU A 37 -7.42 -11.02 -33.34
C GLU A 37 -7.68 -12.05 -32.22
N GLU A 38 -6.62 -12.55 -31.61
CA GLU A 38 -6.74 -13.18 -30.30
C GLU A 38 -7.33 -12.09 -29.43
N GLY A 39 -8.63 -12.20 -29.20
CA GLY A 39 -9.35 -11.26 -28.37
C GLY A 39 -8.56 -11.11 -27.11
N PHE A 40 -8.29 -9.86 -26.73
CA PHE A 40 -7.63 -9.47 -25.50
C PHE A 40 -8.13 -10.40 -24.37
N GLN A 41 -7.31 -11.38 -24.00
CA GLN A 41 -7.59 -12.22 -22.84
C GLN A 41 -7.34 -11.34 -21.65
N PRO A 42 -8.35 -11.08 -20.81
CA PRO A 42 -8.13 -10.28 -19.63
C PRO A 42 -7.00 -10.92 -18.82
N PHE A 43 -6.01 -10.12 -18.43
CA PHE A 43 -4.95 -10.53 -17.51
C PHE A 43 -5.63 -10.93 -16.21
N ASN A 44 -5.67 -12.20 -15.95
CA ASN A 44 -6.36 -12.76 -14.78
C ASN A 44 -5.34 -13.59 -13.99
N LEU A 45 -4.92 -13.05 -12.86
CA LEU A 45 -4.15 -13.80 -11.85
C LEU A 45 -5.12 -14.57 -10.96
N GLU A 46 -4.76 -15.78 -10.59
CA GLU A 46 -5.45 -16.50 -9.53
C GLU A 46 -5.19 -15.75 -8.22
N LYS A 47 -6.26 -15.25 -7.58
CA LYS A 47 -6.17 -14.41 -6.39
C LYS A 47 -5.53 -15.19 -5.23
N LEU A 48 -4.51 -14.60 -4.62
CA LEU A 48 -3.83 -15.18 -3.47
C LEU A 48 -4.80 -15.29 -2.28
N PRO A 49 -4.76 -16.37 -1.49
CA PRO A 49 -5.54 -16.49 -0.28
C PRO A 49 -5.00 -15.55 0.80
N SER A 50 -5.86 -15.05 1.69
CA SER A 50 -5.44 -14.33 2.90
C SER A 50 -4.35 -15.08 3.65
N LEU A 51 -3.41 -14.37 4.31
CA LEU A 51 -2.36 -15.00 5.12
C LEU A 51 -2.91 -15.78 6.31
N GLN A 52 -4.02 -15.32 6.87
CA GLN A 52 -4.68 -15.89 8.02
C GLN A 52 -5.83 -16.81 7.60
N MET A 53 -5.98 -17.92 8.31
CA MET A 53 -7.20 -18.72 8.22
C MET A 53 -8.35 -18.03 8.93
N ASP A 54 -9.48 -17.88 8.24
CA ASP A 54 -10.70 -17.43 8.88
C ASP A 54 -11.34 -18.61 9.64
N LEU A 55 -11.45 -18.48 10.96
CA LEU A 55 -12.12 -19.44 11.83
C LEU A 55 -13.57 -19.01 12.12
N HIS A 56 -14.11 -18.02 11.41
CA HIS A 56 -15.49 -17.51 11.54
C HIS A 56 -15.88 -17.28 13.00
N ALA A 57 -15.03 -16.54 13.73
CA ALA A 57 -15.20 -16.30 15.15
C ALA A 57 -16.45 -15.44 15.42
N HIS A 58 -17.24 -15.85 16.39
CA HIS A 58 -18.37 -15.07 16.89
C HIS A 58 -18.26 -14.94 18.41
N TYR A 59 -18.23 -13.70 18.88
CA TYR A 59 -18.05 -13.34 20.29
C TYR A 59 -19.35 -12.82 20.89
N GLN A 60 -19.80 -13.45 21.98
CA GLN A 60 -20.82 -12.91 22.86
C GLN A 60 -20.15 -12.56 24.18
N LEU A 61 -20.00 -11.25 24.42
CA LEU A 61 -19.32 -10.70 25.59
C LEU A 61 -20.35 -10.12 26.54
N GLU A 62 -20.30 -10.52 27.81
CA GLU A 62 -21.06 -9.88 28.87
C GLU A 62 -20.09 -9.48 29.98
N ALA A 63 -20.01 -8.16 30.29
CA ALA A 63 -19.02 -7.66 31.22
C ALA A 63 -19.51 -6.47 32.03
N THR A 64 -19.00 -6.36 33.24
CA THR A 64 -19.29 -5.26 34.17
C THR A 64 -18.00 -4.50 34.47
N LEU A 65 -18.05 -3.17 34.31
CA LEU A 65 -17.03 -2.27 34.79
C LEU A 65 -17.21 -1.99 36.29
N LEU A 66 -16.17 -2.21 37.05
CA LEU A 66 -16.06 -1.94 38.49
C LEU A 66 -15.04 -0.79 38.72
N PRO A 67 -15.47 0.48 38.58
CA PRO A 67 -14.51 1.60 38.54
C PRO A 67 -13.67 1.75 39.81
N GLN A 68 -14.25 1.47 40.98
CA GLN A 68 -13.56 1.58 42.27
C GLN A 68 -12.42 0.57 42.42
N GLU A 69 -12.58 -0.59 41.79
CA GLU A 69 -11.59 -1.66 41.78
C GLU A 69 -10.64 -1.56 40.58
N ARG A 70 -10.95 -0.68 39.62
CA ARG A 70 -10.32 -0.63 38.27
C ARG A 70 -10.26 -2.02 37.63
N LEU A 71 -11.43 -2.61 37.49
CA LEU A 71 -11.59 -4.00 37.06
C LEU A 71 -12.74 -4.12 36.07
N ILE A 72 -12.58 -4.99 35.08
CA ILE A 72 -13.66 -5.55 34.28
C ILE A 72 -13.80 -7.02 34.68
N ALA A 73 -15.02 -7.43 34.98
CA ALA A 73 -15.36 -8.84 35.22
C ALA A 73 -16.46 -9.29 34.27
N GLY A 74 -16.28 -10.43 33.63
CA GLY A 74 -17.25 -10.87 32.64
C GLY A 74 -17.03 -12.29 32.11
N THR A 75 -17.78 -12.59 31.10
CA THR A 75 -17.71 -13.83 30.31
C THR A 75 -17.57 -13.51 28.84
N ALA A 76 -16.76 -14.32 28.15
CA ALA A 76 -16.64 -14.32 26.70
C ALA A 76 -17.08 -15.71 26.19
N THR A 77 -18.21 -15.77 25.51
CA THR A 77 -18.62 -16.98 24.79
C THR A 77 -18.15 -16.82 23.34
N ILE A 78 -17.24 -17.68 22.92
CA ILE A 78 -16.58 -17.61 21.62
C ILE A 78 -16.94 -18.89 20.84
N THR A 79 -17.61 -18.71 19.72
CA THR A 79 -17.97 -19.78 18.78
C THR A 79 -17.13 -19.66 17.53
N PHE A 80 -16.47 -20.73 17.11
CA PHE A 80 -15.51 -20.72 16.02
C PHE A 80 -15.47 -22.07 15.29
N ASP A 81 -15.00 -22.07 14.05
CA ASP A 81 -14.73 -23.28 13.30
C ASP A 81 -13.54 -24.00 13.94
N LEU A 82 -13.72 -25.28 14.30
CA LEU A 82 -12.71 -26.04 15.02
C LEU A 82 -11.58 -26.43 14.07
N PRO A 83 -10.37 -25.87 14.22
CA PRO A 83 -9.26 -26.20 13.34
C PRO A 83 -8.73 -27.62 13.56
N PRO A 84 -8.09 -28.26 12.57
CA PRO A 84 -7.51 -29.60 12.69
C PRO A 84 -6.16 -29.59 13.43
N THR A 85 -6.09 -28.88 14.55
CA THR A 85 -4.90 -28.78 15.41
C THR A 85 -5.12 -29.53 16.72
N SER A 86 -4.06 -29.87 17.43
CA SER A 86 -4.15 -30.56 18.73
C SER A 86 -4.63 -29.65 19.86
N GLU A 87 -4.45 -28.34 19.69
CA GLU A 87 -4.82 -27.31 20.67
C GLU A 87 -5.52 -26.15 19.99
N VAL A 88 -6.36 -25.44 20.74
CA VAL A 88 -6.90 -24.12 20.39
C VAL A 88 -6.31 -23.09 21.33
N HIS A 89 -5.86 -21.96 20.78
CA HIS A 89 -5.24 -20.87 21.52
C HIS A 89 -6.19 -19.68 21.65
N PHE A 90 -6.22 -19.07 22.83
CA PHE A 90 -6.84 -17.78 23.06
C PHE A 90 -5.81 -16.85 23.70
N TYR A 91 -5.73 -15.60 23.22
CA TYR A 91 -4.78 -14.63 23.72
C TYR A 91 -5.41 -13.75 24.80
N SER A 92 -4.58 -13.34 25.76
CA SER A 92 -4.85 -12.28 26.71
C SER A 92 -3.85 -11.17 26.47
N TYR A 93 -4.29 -10.00 26.06
CA TYR A 93 -3.44 -8.83 25.84
C TYR A 93 -3.39 -7.88 27.04
N ALA A 94 -3.97 -8.26 28.16
CA ALA A 94 -3.74 -7.55 29.42
C ALA A 94 -2.23 -7.53 29.77
N TYR A 95 -1.81 -6.51 30.50
CA TYR A 95 -0.41 -6.36 30.88
C TYR A 95 0.10 -7.54 31.72
N GLU A 96 1.27 -8.09 31.43
CA GLU A 96 1.82 -9.26 32.13
C GLU A 96 2.12 -9.00 33.63
N TRP A 97 2.39 -7.76 33.99
CA TRP A 97 2.58 -7.35 35.39
C TRP A 97 1.24 -7.21 36.14
N GLN A 98 0.12 -7.10 35.43
CA GLN A 98 -1.24 -7.07 35.95
C GLN A 98 -2.14 -7.93 35.05
N PRO A 99 -1.92 -9.26 35.03
CA PRO A 99 -2.52 -10.13 34.01
C PRO A 99 -4.02 -10.31 34.23
N MET A 100 -4.70 -10.62 33.14
CA MET A 100 -6.06 -11.15 33.18
C MET A 100 -6.10 -12.41 34.05
N GLN A 101 -7.16 -12.57 34.81
CA GLN A 101 -7.43 -13.78 35.60
C GLN A 101 -8.46 -14.60 34.83
N ILE A 102 -8.12 -15.83 34.48
CA ILE A 102 -9.05 -16.79 33.90
C ILE A 102 -9.64 -17.61 35.04
N LEU A 103 -10.93 -17.42 35.28
CA LEU A 103 -11.61 -18.03 36.43
C LEU A 103 -12.11 -19.44 36.11
N LYS A 104 -12.63 -19.63 34.89
CA LYS A 104 -13.23 -20.88 34.46
C LYS A 104 -13.32 -20.90 32.93
N VAL A 105 -13.15 -22.08 32.35
CA VAL A 105 -13.49 -22.35 30.94
C VAL A 105 -14.54 -23.45 30.93
N THR A 106 -15.64 -23.22 30.21
CA THR A 106 -16.75 -24.17 30.12
C THR A 106 -17.26 -24.28 28.70
N GLN A 107 -17.96 -25.36 28.47
CA GLN A 107 -18.69 -25.62 27.25
C GLN A 107 -20.10 -26.10 27.57
N GLN A 108 -21.11 -25.61 26.87
CA GLN A 108 -22.46 -26.08 27.02
C GLN A 108 -22.55 -27.55 26.54
N GLY A 109 -22.89 -28.46 27.42
CA GLY A 109 -23.20 -29.86 27.09
C GLY A 109 -24.70 -30.07 26.84
N GLN A 110 -25.07 -31.28 26.45
CA GLN A 110 -26.49 -31.61 26.15
C GLN A 110 -27.41 -31.47 27.37
N GLU A 111 -26.91 -31.74 28.57
CA GLU A 111 -27.70 -31.68 29.80
C GLU A 111 -27.15 -30.68 30.82
N LYS A 112 -25.83 -30.44 30.83
CA LYS A 112 -25.15 -29.58 31.82
C LYS A 112 -23.91 -28.93 31.21
N GLU A 113 -23.56 -27.76 31.76
CA GLU A 113 -22.31 -27.09 31.51
C GLU A 113 -21.12 -28.00 31.93
N LYS A 114 -20.17 -28.20 31.03
CA LYS A 114 -18.95 -28.99 31.23
C LYS A 114 -17.76 -28.06 31.47
N SER A 115 -17.01 -28.27 32.54
CA SER A 115 -15.74 -27.58 32.74
C SER A 115 -14.67 -28.18 31.81
N ILE A 116 -13.94 -27.30 31.13
CA ILE A 116 -12.89 -27.67 30.17
C ILE A 116 -11.52 -27.39 30.81
N PRO A 117 -10.60 -28.37 30.84
CA PRO A 117 -9.22 -28.17 31.26
C PRO A 117 -8.49 -27.18 30.34
N PHE A 118 -7.69 -26.32 30.91
CA PHE A 118 -6.87 -25.35 30.18
C PHE A 118 -5.54 -25.11 30.87
N THR A 119 -4.56 -24.60 30.14
CA THR A 119 -3.34 -23.99 30.68
C THR A 119 -3.32 -22.51 30.36
N TYR A 120 -2.74 -21.70 31.21
CA TYR A 120 -2.63 -20.24 31.04
C TYR A 120 -1.30 -19.73 31.57
N ASP A 121 -0.51 -19.11 30.71
CA ASP A 121 0.82 -18.59 31.02
C ASP A 121 0.87 -17.05 31.18
N LYS A 122 -0.27 -16.41 31.44
CA LYS A 122 -0.55 -14.95 31.47
C LYS A 122 -0.66 -14.30 30.10
N ARG A 123 -0.45 -15.04 29.02
CA ARG A 123 -0.48 -14.54 27.64
C ARG A 123 -1.40 -15.36 26.76
N THR A 124 -1.31 -16.68 26.87
CA THR A 124 -2.05 -17.61 26.01
C THR A 124 -2.77 -18.64 26.89
N ILE A 125 -4.07 -18.78 26.64
CA ILE A 125 -4.90 -19.86 27.15
C ILE A 125 -4.85 -20.96 26.10
N ARG A 126 -4.44 -22.18 26.48
CA ARG A 126 -4.36 -23.35 25.58
C ARG A 126 -5.33 -24.42 26.05
N ILE A 127 -6.11 -24.92 25.11
CA ILE A 127 -7.16 -25.92 25.33
C ILE A 127 -6.94 -27.06 24.34
N GLN A 128 -6.91 -28.29 24.85
CA GLN A 128 -6.76 -29.47 24.00
C GLN A 128 -8.02 -29.70 23.15
N THR A 129 -7.88 -29.79 21.85
CA THR A 129 -8.99 -29.98 20.90
C THR A 129 -9.82 -31.24 21.21
N LYS A 130 -9.17 -32.31 21.68
CA LYS A 130 -9.85 -33.56 22.08
C LYS A 130 -10.84 -33.41 23.26
N ASP A 131 -10.69 -32.37 24.06
CA ASP A 131 -11.56 -32.10 25.22
C ASP A 131 -12.82 -31.31 24.83
N LEU A 132 -12.87 -30.82 23.59
CA LEU A 132 -13.96 -30.01 23.05
C LEU A 132 -15.03 -30.85 22.37
N GLN A 133 -16.27 -30.42 22.54
CA GLN A 133 -17.39 -30.89 21.73
C GLN A 133 -17.55 -29.98 20.52
N GLN A 134 -17.93 -30.57 19.42
CA GLN A 134 -18.22 -29.81 18.19
C GLN A 134 -19.62 -30.17 17.69
N GLU A 135 -20.25 -29.18 17.10
CA GLU A 135 -21.51 -29.31 16.37
C GLU A 135 -21.34 -28.69 14.99
N ASN A 136 -21.57 -29.48 13.94
CA ASN A 136 -21.38 -29.06 12.54
C ASN A 136 -19.98 -28.44 12.24
N GLY A 137 -18.90 -29.00 12.85
CA GLY A 137 -17.53 -28.50 12.67
C GLY A 137 -17.18 -27.28 13.53
N ARG A 138 -18.11 -26.73 14.30
CA ARG A 138 -17.88 -25.58 15.18
C ARG A 138 -17.84 -25.98 16.65
N SER A 139 -17.10 -25.20 17.42
CA SER A 139 -17.04 -25.31 18.88
C SER A 139 -17.40 -23.97 19.53
N SER A 140 -18.06 -24.01 20.68
CA SER A 140 -18.41 -22.83 21.45
C SER A 140 -17.91 -22.96 22.89
N LEU A 141 -17.13 -21.98 23.36
CA LEU A 141 -16.53 -21.97 24.70
C LEU A 141 -16.91 -20.70 25.43
N THR A 142 -17.20 -20.84 26.73
CA THR A 142 -17.39 -19.69 27.62
C THR A 142 -16.20 -19.57 28.55
N ILE A 143 -15.51 -18.44 28.51
CA ILE A 143 -14.36 -18.09 29.35
C ILE A 143 -14.80 -17.01 30.32
N ALA A 144 -14.83 -17.34 31.62
CA ALA A 144 -15.06 -16.35 32.69
C ALA A 144 -13.74 -15.72 33.10
N PHE A 145 -13.69 -14.38 33.14
CA PHE A 145 -12.45 -13.66 33.34
C PHE A 145 -12.60 -12.42 34.21
N LYS A 146 -11.47 -11.93 34.69
CA LYS A 146 -11.32 -10.61 35.32
C LYS A 146 -10.09 -9.93 34.72
N THR A 147 -10.26 -8.70 34.24
CA THR A 147 -9.18 -7.90 33.66
C THR A 147 -8.96 -6.66 34.48
N PRO A 148 -7.84 -6.57 35.22
CA PRO A 148 -7.45 -5.35 35.92
C PRO A 148 -7.10 -4.23 34.93
N ILE A 149 -7.56 -3.02 35.23
CA ILE A 149 -7.32 -1.82 34.40
C ILE A 149 -6.31 -0.92 35.13
N PRO A 150 -5.11 -0.70 34.57
CA PRO A 150 -4.09 0.12 35.22
C PRO A 150 -4.48 1.61 35.27
N ALA A 151 -3.93 2.32 36.24
CA ALA A 151 -3.94 3.78 36.24
C ALA A 151 -2.90 4.26 35.23
N GLY A 152 -3.31 5.02 34.23
CA GLY A 152 -2.48 5.31 33.06
C GLY A 152 -2.39 4.08 32.16
N GLY A 153 -1.46 4.07 31.28
CA GLY A 153 -1.29 3.01 30.26
C GLY A 153 -1.63 3.52 28.87
N THR A 154 -0.83 3.10 27.93
CA THR A 154 -0.91 3.61 26.56
C THR A 154 -1.92 2.84 25.72
N ARG A 155 -2.10 1.53 25.97
CA ARG A 155 -2.98 0.69 25.15
C ARG A 155 -4.24 0.24 25.89
N MET A 156 -4.22 0.21 27.21
CA MET A 156 -5.37 -0.05 28.07
C MET A 156 -5.13 0.60 29.42
N GLY A 157 -6.10 1.37 29.93
CA GLY A 157 -5.95 2.04 31.22
C GLY A 157 -7.05 3.04 31.51
N VAL A 158 -6.90 3.72 32.65
CA VAL A 158 -7.74 4.86 33.02
C VAL A 158 -6.87 6.05 33.37
N LYS A 159 -7.12 7.19 32.73
CA LYS A 159 -6.44 8.45 32.95
C LYS A 159 -7.41 9.61 32.77
N ASP A 160 -7.35 10.62 33.64
CA ASP A 160 -8.24 11.80 33.60
C ASP A 160 -9.75 11.45 33.51
N SER A 161 -10.15 10.37 34.20
CA SER A 161 -11.51 9.79 34.14
C SER A 161 -11.90 9.24 32.76
N ILE A 162 -10.97 9.10 31.84
CA ILE A 162 -11.18 8.43 30.53
C ILE A 162 -10.68 6.98 30.65
N TRP A 163 -11.55 6.06 30.32
CA TRP A 163 -11.29 4.62 30.29
C TRP A 163 -11.00 4.20 28.87
N LEU A 164 -9.81 3.70 28.62
CA LEU A 164 -9.37 3.11 27.37
C LEU A 164 -9.34 1.59 27.56
N LEU A 165 -10.28 0.88 26.96
CA LEU A 165 -10.51 -0.54 27.16
C LEU A 165 -10.36 -1.25 25.82
N THR A 166 -9.15 -1.54 25.39
CA THR A 166 -8.88 -2.10 24.06
C THR A 166 -8.72 -3.62 24.09
N ASN A 167 -7.95 -4.15 25.01
CA ASN A 167 -7.58 -5.57 25.10
C ASN A 167 -8.13 -6.23 26.39
N TRP A 168 -9.40 -5.97 26.68
CA TRP A 168 -10.02 -6.28 27.97
C TRP A 168 -10.61 -7.69 28.08
N HIS A 169 -10.75 -8.44 26.98
CA HIS A 169 -11.35 -9.78 26.94
C HIS A 169 -10.41 -10.80 26.28
N PRO A 170 -10.60 -12.11 26.51
CA PRO A 170 -9.90 -13.15 25.79
C PRO A 170 -10.25 -13.13 24.30
N GLN A 171 -9.27 -13.36 23.44
CA GLN A 171 -9.41 -13.36 21.97
C GLN A 171 -8.93 -14.68 21.38
N LEU A 172 -9.63 -15.19 20.36
CA LEU A 172 -9.19 -16.37 19.62
C LEU A 172 -7.83 -16.07 18.98
N GLY A 173 -6.93 -17.03 19.06
CA GLY A 173 -5.60 -16.94 18.47
C GLY A 173 -5.66 -16.91 16.94
N VAL A 174 -4.55 -16.51 16.35
CA VAL A 174 -4.38 -16.46 14.89
C VAL A 174 -3.73 -17.74 14.39
N LEU A 175 -4.32 -18.34 13.38
CA LEU A 175 -3.86 -19.54 12.70
C LEU A 175 -3.47 -19.18 11.27
N ASP A 176 -2.27 -19.57 10.83
CA ASP A 176 -1.83 -19.36 9.46
C ASP A 176 -2.37 -20.45 8.51
N GLN A 177 -2.12 -20.31 7.23
CA GLN A 177 -2.55 -21.27 6.19
C GLN A 177 -1.86 -22.65 6.28
N GLN A 178 -0.82 -22.78 7.10
CA GLN A 178 -0.14 -24.03 7.40
C GLN A 178 -0.63 -24.70 8.69
N TYR A 179 -1.71 -24.19 9.29
CA TYR A 179 -2.27 -24.62 10.57
C TYR A 179 -1.32 -24.44 11.76
N LEU A 180 -0.47 -23.39 11.73
CA LEU A 180 0.40 -23.03 12.84
C LEU A 180 -0.18 -21.84 13.58
N TRP A 181 -0.33 -21.99 14.91
CA TRP A 181 -0.73 -20.88 15.77
C TRP A 181 0.38 -19.86 15.86
N LYS A 182 0.06 -18.58 15.60
CA LYS A 182 1.00 -17.50 15.84
C LYS A 182 1.27 -17.38 17.34
N GLU A 183 2.52 -17.20 17.71
CA GLU A 183 2.90 -17.00 19.11
C GLU A 183 2.69 -15.52 19.47
N ARG A 184 1.93 -15.26 20.55
CA ARG A 184 1.77 -13.89 21.05
C ARG A 184 3.14 -13.32 21.42
N PRO A 185 3.60 -12.23 20.75
CA PRO A 185 4.91 -11.66 20.99
C PRO A 185 4.98 -10.93 22.33
N ARG A 186 6.20 -10.61 22.78
CA ARG A 186 6.41 -9.74 23.93
C ARG A 186 6.46 -8.30 23.45
N PRO A 187 5.72 -7.38 24.12
CA PRO A 187 5.81 -5.95 23.83
C PRO A 187 7.25 -5.45 23.99
N ARG A 188 7.70 -4.59 23.09
CA ARG A 188 9.03 -3.96 23.13
C ARG A 188 9.00 -2.48 23.46
N GLY A 189 7.82 -1.89 23.64
CA GLY A 189 7.64 -0.48 23.96
C GLY A 189 7.42 0.41 22.75
N PHE A 190 7.40 -0.15 21.54
CA PHE A 190 7.00 0.49 20.28
C PHE A 190 6.32 -0.53 19.36
N GLY A 191 5.55 -0.03 18.37
CA GLY A 191 4.75 -0.81 17.45
C GLY A 191 3.59 -1.55 18.12
N ASP A 192 2.78 -2.24 17.33
CA ASP A 192 1.60 -2.99 17.75
C ASP A 192 1.84 -4.50 17.75
N PRO A 193 2.27 -5.06 18.91
CA PRO A 193 2.66 -6.46 19.02
C PRO A 193 1.44 -7.37 19.16
N PHE A 194 0.47 -7.26 18.25
CA PHE A 194 -0.77 -8.00 18.32
C PHE A 194 -0.99 -8.89 17.10
N TYR A 195 -1.60 -10.04 17.35
CA TYR A 195 -2.22 -10.86 16.35
C TYR A 195 -3.71 -10.95 16.67
N TYR A 196 -4.55 -10.51 15.78
CA TYR A 196 -5.98 -10.54 15.95
C TYR A 196 -6.63 -11.52 14.97
N SER A 197 -7.57 -12.33 15.47
CA SER A 197 -8.49 -13.07 14.63
C SER A 197 -9.76 -12.24 14.45
N ARG A 198 -10.16 -12.00 13.22
CA ARG A 198 -11.40 -11.25 12.94
C ARG A 198 -12.61 -12.03 13.43
N GLY A 199 -13.65 -11.30 13.80
CA GLY A 199 -14.88 -11.91 14.22
C GLY A 199 -16.05 -10.94 14.36
N ASP A 200 -17.22 -11.51 14.51
CA ASP A 200 -18.45 -10.78 14.83
C ASP A 200 -18.62 -10.67 16.35
N TYR A 201 -19.09 -9.53 16.80
CA TYR A 201 -19.23 -9.22 18.22
C TYR A 201 -20.67 -8.84 18.58
N GLU A 202 -21.18 -9.44 19.67
CA GLU A 202 -22.35 -9.03 20.42
C GLU A 202 -21.90 -8.73 21.85
N VAL A 203 -22.06 -7.51 22.32
CA VAL A 203 -21.52 -7.05 23.59
C VAL A 203 -22.60 -6.49 24.49
N LEU A 204 -22.75 -7.06 25.68
CA LEU A 204 -23.51 -6.51 26.79
C LEU A 204 -22.53 -5.94 27.83
N PHE A 205 -22.56 -4.64 28.03
CA PHE A 205 -21.62 -3.97 28.90
C PHE A 205 -22.35 -3.17 29.98
N HIS A 206 -22.06 -3.51 31.24
CA HIS A 206 -22.65 -2.88 32.41
C HIS A 206 -21.67 -1.90 33.03
N ALA A 207 -22.07 -0.64 33.17
CA ALA A 207 -21.27 0.38 33.81
C ALA A 207 -22.16 1.35 34.62
N PRO A 208 -21.58 2.16 35.54
CA PRO A 208 -22.34 3.18 36.26
C PRO A 208 -23.03 4.17 35.32
N ALA A 209 -24.15 4.71 35.75
CA ALA A 209 -24.84 5.78 35.01
C ALA A 209 -23.94 7.02 34.87
N GLY A 210 -24.17 7.78 33.81
CA GLY A 210 -23.43 9.01 33.52
C GLY A 210 -22.21 8.84 32.63
N TYR A 211 -21.80 7.61 32.32
CA TYR A 211 -20.73 7.38 31.34
C TYR A 211 -21.25 7.52 29.90
N HIS A 212 -20.39 8.02 29.05
CA HIS A 212 -20.56 8.10 27.60
C HIS A 212 -19.48 7.25 26.94
N TRP A 213 -19.87 6.38 26.02
CA TRP A 213 -18.99 5.39 25.36
C TRP A 213 -18.93 5.59 23.85
N VAL A 214 -17.75 5.42 23.29
CA VAL A 214 -17.51 5.23 21.86
C VAL A 214 -16.82 3.89 21.68
N VAL A 215 -17.29 3.07 20.77
CA VAL A 215 -16.89 1.66 20.68
C VAL A 215 -16.65 1.23 19.23
N SER A 216 -15.91 0.16 19.03
CA SER A 216 -15.63 -0.41 17.70
C SER A 216 -16.89 -0.82 16.93
N GLY A 217 -17.92 -1.27 17.60
CA GLY A 217 -19.17 -1.75 16.99
C GLY A 217 -20.37 -0.87 17.35
N MET A 218 -20.58 0.21 16.62
CA MET A 218 -21.71 1.12 16.83
C MET A 218 -22.86 0.92 15.82
N GLU A 219 -22.86 -0.17 15.09
CA GLU A 219 -23.86 -0.43 14.05
C GLU A 219 -25.27 -0.59 14.63
N GLU A 220 -25.36 -1.25 15.79
CA GLU A 220 -26.57 -1.36 16.59
C GLU A 220 -26.24 -1.00 18.04
N GLU A 221 -26.84 0.07 18.56
CA GLU A 221 -26.65 0.52 19.93
C GLU A 221 -27.98 0.58 20.67
N GLU A 222 -28.12 -0.18 21.75
CA GLU A 222 -29.24 -0.10 22.66
C GLU A 222 -28.75 0.24 24.07
N LYS A 223 -29.55 0.97 24.82
CA LYS A 223 -29.25 1.40 26.17
C LYS A 223 -30.40 1.19 27.10
N GLN A 224 -30.19 0.46 28.18
CA GLN A 224 -31.17 0.24 29.23
C GLN A 224 -30.62 0.72 30.58
N GLN A 225 -31.36 1.56 31.27
CA GLN A 225 -30.94 2.07 32.59
C GLN A 225 -31.82 1.46 33.68
N GLN A 226 -31.15 0.92 34.70
CA GLN A 226 -31.81 0.47 35.92
C GLN A 226 -31.03 1.04 37.11
N ASP A 227 -31.70 1.87 37.93
CA ASP A 227 -31.10 2.58 39.07
C ASP A 227 -29.83 3.39 38.67
N GLN A 228 -28.70 3.09 39.30
CA GLN A 228 -27.41 3.75 39.05
C GLN A 228 -26.52 2.99 38.04
N GLN A 229 -27.04 1.93 37.42
CA GLN A 229 -26.34 1.14 36.41
C GLN A 229 -27.01 1.27 35.05
N VAL A 230 -26.20 1.27 34.01
CA VAL A 230 -26.64 1.26 32.63
C VAL A 230 -26.03 0.04 31.96
N THR A 231 -26.86 -0.65 31.21
CA THR A 231 -26.46 -1.72 30.31
C THR A 231 -26.51 -1.20 28.87
N TRP A 232 -25.39 -1.28 28.18
CA TRP A 232 -25.29 -1.04 26.73
C TRP A 232 -25.24 -2.38 26.02
N SER A 233 -25.90 -2.45 24.88
CA SER A 233 -25.83 -3.55 23.93
C SER A 233 -25.29 -3.01 22.62
N TRP A 234 -24.22 -3.60 22.10
CA TRP A 234 -23.61 -3.22 20.83
C TRP A 234 -23.36 -4.45 19.97
N LYS A 235 -23.36 -4.22 18.66
CA LYS A 235 -22.93 -5.22 17.67
C LYS A 235 -21.85 -4.64 16.76
N GLY A 236 -20.97 -5.48 16.30
CA GLY A 236 -19.96 -5.16 15.31
C GLY A 236 -19.59 -6.40 14.49
N LYS A 237 -19.30 -6.20 13.22
CA LYS A 237 -18.99 -7.29 12.29
C LYS A 237 -17.55 -7.17 11.80
N GLU A 238 -16.94 -8.32 11.59
CA GLU A 238 -15.60 -8.42 11.00
C GLU A 238 -14.56 -7.51 11.68
N LEU A 239 -14.56 -7.48 13.02
CA LEU A 239 -13.64 -6.67 13.82
C LEU A 239 -12.45 -7.49 14.32
N HIS A 240 -11.26 -6.89 14.38
CA HIS A 240 -10.06 -7.49 14.98
C HIS A 240 -10.21 -7.64 16.50
N ASN A 241 -10.80 -6.67 17.14
CA ASN A 241 -11.14 -6.69 18.56
C ASN A 241 -12.34 -5.77 18.84
N PHE A 242 -12.83 -5.73 20.07
CA PHE A 242 -13.88 -4.83 20.49
C PHE A 242 -13.35 -3.86 21.55
N ALA A 243 -12.98 -2.67 21.10
CA ALA A 243 -12.48 -1.61 21.95
C ALA A 243 -13.63 -0.69 22.42
N LEU A 244 -13.47 -0.15 23.65
CA LEU A 244 -14.37 0.84 24.23
C LEU A 244 -13.55 1.99 24.80
N VAL A 245 -13.95 3.21 24.50
CA VAL A 245 -13.40 4.40 25.15
C VAL A 245 -14.55 5.17 25.81
N GLY A 246 -14.43 5.46 27.10
CA GLY A 246 -15.55 6.07 27.82
C GLY A 246 -15.15 7.01 28.96
N SER A 247 -15.99 8.01 29.19
CA SER A 247 -15.81 8.98 30.28
C SER A 247 -17.16 9.55 30.72
N PRO A 248 -17.33 9.91 32.00
CA PRO A 248 -18.48 10.71 32.42
C PRO A 248 -18.39 12.17 31.97
N HIS A 249 -17.26 12.61 31.42
CA HIS A 249 -17.02 14.00 31.04
C HIS A 249 -17.04 14.20 29.51
N PHE A 250 -17.28 13.18 28.72
CA PHE A 250 -17.32 13.32 27.27
C PHE A 250 -18.50 14.15 26.81
N ILE A 251 -18.20 15.11 25.96
CA ILE A 251 -19.14 15.76 25.06
C ILE A 251 -19.07 14.98 23.76
N MET A 252 -20.21 14.49 23.28
CA MET A 252 -20.29 13.67 22.06
C MET A 252 -21.15 14.32 21.01
N GLU A 253 -20.74 14.22 19.76
CA GLU A 253 -21.53 14.63 18.60
C GLU A 253 -21.41 13.60 17.48
N ASP A 254 -22.56 13.24 16.90
CA ASP A 254 -22.62 12.38 15.71
C ASP A 254 -22.75 13.27 14.47
N VAL A 255 -21.85 13.07 13.51
CA VAL A 255 -21.88 13.75 12.21
C VAL A 255 -22.20 12.74 11.13
N ARG A 256 -23.26 13.01 10.37
CA ARG A 256 -23.64 12.19 9.21
C ARG A 256 -23.05 12.75 7.94
N MET A 257 -22.25 11.94 7.27
CA MET A 257 -21.64 12.24 5.99
C MET A 257 -22.64 12.04 4.84
N GLU A 258 -22.34 12.58 3.65
CA GLU A 258 -23.23 12.49 2.48
C GLU A 258 -23.47 11.06 2.00
N ASP A 259 -22.50 10.18 2.16
CA ASP A 259 -22.59 8.75 1.81
C ASP A 259 -23.34 7.90 2.84
N GLY A 260 -23.92 8.55 3.85
CA GLY A 260 -24.65 7.92 4.94
C GLY A 260 -23.81 7.46 6.12
N THR A 261 -22.48 7.54 6.05
CA THR A 261 -21.57 7.23 7.15
C THR A 261 -21.83 8.15 8.34
N VAL A 262 -21.78 7.60 9.54
CA VAL A 262 -21.90 8.33 10.80
C VAL A 262 -20.56 8.27 11.54
N ILE A 263 -20.00 9.44 11.85
CA ILE A 263 -18.78 9.56 12.65
C ILE A 263 -19.16 10.15 13.99
N ARG A 264 -18.92 9.40 15.06
CA ARG A 264 -19.10 9.86 16.45
C ARG A 264 -17.82 10.47 16.98
N PHE A 265 -17.87 11.73 17.36
CA PHE A 265 -16.76 12.47 17.95
C PHE A 265 -16.96 12.59 19.47
N ALA A 266 -15.90 12.38 20.24
CA ALA A 266 -15.95 12.52 21.68
C ALA A 266 -14.68 13.17 22.24
N ALA A 267 -14.85 14.22 23.04
CA ALA A 267 -13.78 14.87 23.79
C ALA A 267 -14.31 15.43 25.12
N SER A 268 -13.43 15.73 26.04
CA SER A 268 -13.80 16.33 27.33
C SER A 268 -13.85 17.86 27.30
N ASP A 269 -13.33 18.48 26.25
CA ASP A 269 -13.29 19.92 26.03
C ASP A 269 -13.97 20.29 24.70
N PRO A 270 -14.85 21.32 24.68
CA PRO A 270 -15.55 21.74 23.46
C PRO A 270 -14.61 22.20 22.34
N THR A 271 -13.45 22.79 22.67
CA THR A 271 -12.46 23.25 21.69
C THR A 271 -11.78 22.04 21.03
N HIS A 272 -11.41 21.05 21.84
CA HIS A 272 -10.86 19.79 21.33
C HIS A 272 -11.88 19.07 20.44
N LEU A 273 -13.13 18.99 20.87
CA LEU A 273 -14.20 18.39 20.06
C LEU A 273 -14.35 19.07 18.71
N ALA A 274 -14.27 20.42 18.68
CA ALA A 274 -14.34 21.17 17.42
C ALA A 274 -13.16 20.87 16.49
N GLN A 275 -11.94 20.73 17.04
CA GLN A 275 -10.75 20.37 16.25
C GLN A 275 -10.83 18.92 15.73
N LEU A 276 -11.22 17.95 16.58
CA LEU A 276 -11.45 16.56 16.14
C LEU A 276 -12.42 16.48 14.96
N LYS A 277 -13.53 17.23 15.05
CA LYS A 277 -14.54 17.28 13.99
C LYS A 277 -13.98 17.88 12.70
N ALA A 278 -13.31 19.02 12.79
CA ALA A 278 -12.81 19.72 11.61
C ALA A 278 -11.80 18.84 10.84
N ILE A 279 -10.82 18.28 11.55
CA ILE A 279 -9.78 17.42 10.96
C ILE A 279 -10.38 16.09 10.50
N GLY A 280 -11.18 15.43 11.36
CA GLY A 280 -11.71 14.10 11.08
C GLY A 280 -12.67 14.06 9.89
N ILE A 281 -13.53 15.07 9.74
CA ILE A 281 -14.42 15.20 8.57
C ILE A 281 -13.61 15.40 7.29
N ALA A 282 -12.60 16.29 7.33
CA ALA A 282 -11.75 16.56 6.19
C ALA A 282 -10.93 15.33 5.77
N ALA A 283 -10.29 14.64 6.72
CA ALA A 283 -9.54 13.41 6.44
C ALA A 283 -10.44 12.33 5.83
N TYR A 284 -11.63 12.10 6.40
CA TYR A 284 -12.58 11.14 5.85
C TYR A 284 -12.98 11.47 4.41
N GLN A 285 -13.22 12.75 4.08
CA GLN A 285 -13.59 13.16 2.73
C GLN A 285 -12.46 12.95 1.73
N VAL A 286 -11.23 13.31 2.10
CA VAL A 286 -10.04 13.06 1.28
C VAL A 286 -9.89 11.56 1.01
N TYR A 287 -9.90 10.75 2.05
CA TYR A 287 -9.63 9.32 1.94
C TYR A 287 -10.75 8.55 1.22
N THR A 288 -12.01 8.94 1.41
CA THR A 288 -13.11 8.37 0.63
C THR A 288 -12.97 8.67 -0.87
N THR A 289 -12.46 9.84 -1.23
CA THR A 289 -12.20 10.22 -2.62
C THR A 289 -11.04 9.43 -3.21
N GLU A 290 -9.94 9.31 -2.48
CA GLU A 290 -8.72 8.66 -2.95
C GLU A 290 -8.80 7.12 -2.91
N PHE A 291 -9.35 6.57 -1.82
CA PHE A 291 -9.32 5.12 -1.56
C PHE A 291 -10.66 4.42 -1.82
N GLY A 292 -11.74 5.19 -2.00
CA GLY A 292 -13.09 4.64 -2.13
C GLY A 292 -13.82 4.47 -0.80
N GLN A 293 -15.09 4.09 -0.88
CA GLN A 293 -15.97 3.94 0.28
C GLN A 293 -15.75 2.62 1.00
N LEU A 294 -15.79 2.66 2.32
CA LEU A 294 -15.82 1.49 3.18
C LEU A 294 -17.25 0.91 3.29
N SER A 295 -17.34 -0.40 3.52
CA SER A 295 -18.60 -1.09 3.78
C SER A 295 -19.20 -0.70 5.14
N THR A 296 -18.37 -0.55 6.16
CA THR A 296 -18.74 -0.04 7.50
C THR A 296 -19.16 1.41 7.41
N LYS A 297 -20.23 1.75 8.15
CA LYS A 297 -20.85 3.07 8.14
C LYS A 297 -20.85 3.77 9.50
N HIS A 298 -20.18 3.22 10.50
CA HIS A 298 -20.09 3.80 11.84
C HIS A 298 -18.64 3.82 12.31
N PHE A 299 -18.17 5.01 12.63
CA PHE A 299 -16.80 5.25 13.08
C PHE A 299 -16.78 6.16 14.31
N GLY A 300 -15.69 6.07 15.09
CA GLY A 300 -15.46 6.93 16.25
C GLY A 300 -14.13 7.65 16.17
N VAL A 301 -14.13 8.92 16.57
CA VAL A 301 -12.94 9.77 16.73
C VAL A 301 -12.93 10.29 18.16
N ILE A 302 -11.92 9.89 18.94
CA ILE A 302 -12.00 10.02 20.39
C ILE A 302 -10.70 10.57 21.00
N GLU A 303 -10.84 11.50 21.94
CA GLU A 303 -9.77 11.95 22.82
C GLU A 303 -9.55 10.96 23.96
N THR A 304 -8.28 10.69 24.32
CA THR A 304 -7.88 10.00 25.56
C THR A 304 -7.18 10.92 26.56
N GLY A 305 -6.85 10.38 27.74
CA GLY A 305 -6.22 11.15 28.82
C GLY A 305 -4.81 11.65 28.47
N SER A 306 -4.37 12.70 29.16
CA SER A 306 -3.03 13.27 28.99
C SER A 306 -1.91 12.37 29.54
N GLY A 307 -0.66 12.61 29.10
CA GLY A 307 0.54 11.86 29.52
C GLY A 307 0.67 10.49 28.89
N THR A 308 -0.05 10.25 27.80
CA THR A 308 0.07 9.05 26.98
C THR A 308 0.91 9.29 25.73
N ASN A 309 0.96 10.54 25.25
CA ASN A 309 1.77 11.01 24.11
C ASN A 309 1.68 10.10 22.86
N TYR A 310 0.48 9.65 22.53
CA TYR A 310 0.30 8.79 21.37
C TYR A 310 -1.09 8.91 20.75
N ALA A 311 -1.19 8.47 19.54
CA ALA A 311 -2.41 8.14 18.84
C ALA A 311 -2.42 6.63 18.56
N ILE A 312 -3.58 6.04 18.35
CA ILE A 312 -3.71 4.61 18.12
C ILE A 312 -5.01 4.29 17.39
N GLU A 313 -4.89 3.39 16.45
CA GLU A 313 -6.00 2.80 15.72
C GLU A 313 -6.62 1.64 16.50
N HIS A 314 -7.91 1.48 16.33
CA HIS A 314 -8.66 0.26 16.65
C HIS A 314 -9.77 0.09 15.61
N PRO A 315 -10.38 -1.10 15.51
CA PRO A 315 -11.44 -1.31 14.52
C PRO A 315 -12.49 -0.21 14.57
N ASN A 316 -12.61 0.56 13.50
CA ASN A 316 -13.54 1.68 13.32
C ASN A 316 -13.33 2.85 14.32
N LEU A 317 -12.20 2.92 15.02
CA LEU A 317 -11.87 3.98 15.97
C LEU A 317 -10.54 4.64 15.60
N ALA A 318 -10.49 5.97 15.68
CA ALA A 318 -9.28 6.77 15.69
C ALA A 318 -9.17 7.42 17.09
N ILE A 319 -8.13 7.10 17.82
CA ILE A 319 -7.97 7.46 19.23
C ILE A 319 -6.73 8.33 19.36
N VAL A 320 -6.90 9.56 19.87
CA VAL A 320 -5.78 10.51 20.03
C VAL A 320 -5.67 10.98 21.47
N SER A 321 -4.45 11.05 21.98
CA SER A 321 -4.16 11.58 23.29
C SER A 321 -4.39 13.09 23.35
N ARG A 322 -4.85 13.59 24.49
CA ARG A 322 -4.99 15.03 24.77
C ARG A 322 -3.68 15.81 24.56
N ASP A 323 -2.54 15.17 24.67
CA ASP A 323 -1.24 15.80 24.46
C ASP A 323 -0.99 16.19 23.00
N MET A 324 -1.71 15.55 22.03
CA MET A 324 -1.57 15.82 20.60
C MET A 324 -2.05 17.21 20.17
N TYR A 325 -2.85 17.87 21.01
CA TYR A 325 -3.25 19.27 20.74
C TYR A 325 -2.11 20.25 21.02
N ALA A 326 -1.13 19.86 21.85
CA ALA A 326 0.08 20.65 22.02
C ALA A 326 0.95 20.55 20.76
N TYR A 327 1.55 21.67 20.36
CA TYR A 327 2.44 21.74 19.18
C TYR A 327 1.80 21.35 17.85
N ASP A 328 0.47 21.36 17.78
CA ASP A 328 -0.32 21.06 16.57
C ASP A 328 -0.14 19.65 16.01
N LEU A 329 0.33 18.73 16.83
CA LEU A 329 0.59 17.34 16.45
C LEU A 329 -0.67 16.61 15.97
N ILE A 330 -1.83 17.07 16.41
CA ILE A 330 -3.12 16.49 16.01
C ILE A 330 -3.39 16.62 14.50
N GLN A 331 -2.80 17.62 13.82
CA GLN A 331 -2.93 17.80 12.37
C GLN A 331 -2.26 16.67 11.56
N HIS A 332 -1.29 16.01 12.16
CA HIS A 332 -0.61 14.85 11.59
C HIS A 332 -1.24 13.54 12.06
N TRP A 333 -1.31 13.33 13.38
CA TRP A 333 -1.68 12.04 13.93
C TRP A 333 -3.17 11.69 13.78
N LEU A 334 -4.09 12.63 13.83
CA LEU A 334 -5.49 12.30 13.65
C LEU A 334 -5.82 11.83 12.22
N PRO A 335 -5.35 12.48 11.14
CA PRO A 335 -5.46 11.92 9.80
C PRO A 335 -4.81 10.54 9.64
N HIS A 336 -3.64 10.30 10.29
CA HIS A 336 -2.99 8.99 10.33
C HIS A 336 -3.92 7.91 10.90
N GLU A 337 -4.47 8.12 12.10
CA GLU A 337 -5.37 7.17 12.75
C GLU A 337 -6.66 6.92 11.96
N ILE A 338 -7.16 7.94 11.25
CA ILE A 338 -8.34 7.78 10.39
C ILE A 338 -8.00 6.96 9.14
N ALA A 339 -6.78 7.05 8.61
CA ALA A 339 -6.35 6.26 7.47
C ALA A 339 -6.38 4.75 7.77
N HIS A 340 -6.13 4.35 9.02
CA HIS A 340 -6.24 2.97 9.46
C HIS A 340 -7.66 2.39 9.38
N TRP A 341 -8.71 3.17 9.16
CA TRP A 341 -10.02 2.61 8.83
C TRP A 341 -9.97 1.84 7.51
N TRP A 342 -9.12 2.27 6.56
CA TRP A 342 -8.81 1.57 5.31
C TRP A 342 -7.67 0.57 5.47
N TRP A 343 -6.55 0.97 6.11
CA TRP A 343 -5.26 0.28 6.06
C TRP A 343 -4.96 -0.61 7.29
N TYR A 344 -5.92 -0.81 8.17
CA TYR A 344 -5.85 -1.72 9.30
C TYR A 344 -7.11 -2.58 9.39
N ASN A 345 -8.30 -1.95 9.56
CA ASN A 345 -9.52 -2.73 9.76
C ASN A 345 -10.10 -3.28 8.46
N ASN A 346 -10.04 -2.54 7.35
CA ASN A 346 -10.55 -3.01 6.06
C ASN A 346 -9.52 -3.88 5.32
N LEU A 347 -8.30 -3.40 5.12
CA LEU A 347 -7.14 -4.15 4.62
C LEU A 347 -6.25 -4.47 5.82
N SER A 348 -6.05 -5.75 6.15
CA SER A 348 -5.34 -6.15 7.36
C SER A 348 -3.94 -6.64 7.05
N THR A 349 -3.03 -6.46 8.01
CA THR A 349 -1.67 -6.99 7.95
C THR A 349 -1.34 -7.76 9.22
N TRP A 350 -0.33 -8.61 9.18
CA TRP A 350 0.31 -9.03 10.40
C TRP A 350 1.31 -7.95 10.82
N GLU A 351 0.86 -7.03 11.67
CA GLU A 351 1.63 -5.87 12.11
C GLU A 351 3.03 -6.21 12.64
N ILE A 352 3.21 -7.43 13.13
CA ILE A 352 4.48 -7.90 13.65
C ILE A 352 5.48 -8.21 12.54
N GLU A 353 5.01 -8.72 11.40
CA GLU A 353 5.84 -9.09 10.25
C GLU A 353 5.84 -8.05 9.15
N HIS A 354 4.70 -7.41 8.87
CA HIS A 354 4.46 -6.60 7.68
C HIS A 354 3.87 -5.23 8.00
N GLY A 355 4.14 -4.68 9.20
CA GLY A 355 3.58 -3.40 9.65
C GLY A 355 3.97 -2.18 8.80
N TRP A 356 4.96 -2.29 7.92
CA TRP A 356 5.27 -1.26 6.94
C TRP A 356 4.12 -1.00 5.95
N ILE A 357 3.18 -1.96 5.79
CA ILE A 357 2.05 -1.81 4.87
C ILE A 357 1.01 -0.85 5.43
N ASP A 358 0.54 -1.11 6.65
CA ASP A 358 -0.47 -0.27 7.29
C ASP A 358 0.08 1.09 7.71
N GLU A 359 1.23 1.12 8.37
CA GLU A 359 1.89 2.36 8.80
C GLU A 359 2.37 3.21 7.62
N GLY A 360 2.98 2.57 6.60
CA GLY A 360 3.42 3.28 5.41
C GLY A 360 2.27 3.83 4.58
N LEU A 361 1.14 3.11 4.47
CA LEU A 361 -0.07 3.61 3.82
C LEU A 361 -0.75 4.70 4.65
N ALA A 362 -0.75 4.59 5.99
CA ALA A 362 -1.29 5.63 6.85
C ALA A 362 -0.49 6.94 6.74
N GLU A 363 0.84 6.87 6.78
CA GLU A 363 1.71 8.03 6.57
C GLU A 363 1.60 8.62 5.16
N PHE A 364 1.53 7.79 4.14
CA PHE A 364 1.25 8.26 2.78
C PHE A 364 -0.12 8.97 2.70
N SER A 365 -1.11 8.49 3.44
CA SER A 365 -2.43 9.13 3.53
C SER A 365 -2.37 10.51 4.19
N VAL A 366 -1.51 10.68 5.21
CA VAL A 366 -1.24 12.01 5.80
C VAL A 366 -0.66 12.96 4.77
N TYR A 367 0.24 12.49 3.90
CA TYR A 367 0.75 13.30 2.79
C TYR A 367 -0.38 13.77 1.86
N LEU A 368 -1.29 12.88 1.45
CA LEU A 368 -2.44 13.25 0.62
C LEU A 368 -3.37 14.25 1.32
N TYR A 369 -3.68 14.01 2.59
CA TYR A 369 -4.47 14.95 3.40
C TYR A 369 -3.80 16.32 3.48
N THR A 370 -2.52 16.36 3.81
CA THR A 370 -1.74 17.60 3.95
C THR A 370 -1.72 18.38 2.63
N LYS A 371 -1.43 17.68 1.53
CA LYS A 371 -1.43 18.28 0.19
C LYS A 371 -2.79 18.90 -0.17
N GLN A 372 -3.89 18.19 0.08
CA GLN A 372 -5.23 18.66 -0.31
C GLN A 372 -5.81 19.72 0.64
N MET A 373 -5.59 19.57 1.94
CA MET A 373 -6.24 20.44 2.94
C MET A 373 -5.39 21.62 3.37
N LEU A 374 -4.06 21.47 3.42
CA LEU A 374 -3.15 22.52 3.85
C LEU A 374 -2.38 23.16 2.68
N GLY A 375 -2.36 22.52 1.52
CA GLY A 375 -1.79 23.01 0.28
C GLY A 375 -0.52 22.28 -0.18
N GLU A 376 -0.18 22.45 -1.46
CA GLU A 376 0.96 21.78 -2.11
C GLU A 376 2.30 22.04 -1.41
N GLU A 377 2.54 23.25 -0.90
CA GLU A 377 3.78 23.60 -0.22
C GLU A 377 3.95 22.77 1.07
N GLN A 378 2.90 22.64 1.85
CA GLN A 378 2.88 21.84 3.08
C GLN A 378 3.04 20.33 2.79
N GLY A 379 2.38 19.85 1.72
CA GLY A 379 2.59 18.48 1.24
C GLY A 379 4.04 18.21 0.85
N HIS A 380 4.68 19.12 0.10
CA HIS A 380 6.10 19.02 -0.25
C HIS A 380 7.02 19.10 0.97
N GLN A 381 6.68 19.92 1.97
CA GLN A 381 7.45 20.02 3.22
C GLN A 381 7.42 18.69 3.97
N LEU A 382 6.24 18.08 4.14
CA LEU A 382 6.08 16.79 4.78
C LEU A 382 6.83 15.68 4.04
N LEU A 383 6.72 15.64 2.72
CA LEU A 383 7.47 14.69 1.89
C LEU A 383 8.98 14.81 2.10
N LYS A 384 9.48 16.04 2.22
CA LYS A 384 10.90 16.28 2.51
C LYS A 384 11.30 15.78 3.91
N GLU A 385 10.41 15.81 4.88
CA GLU A 385 10.63 15.24 6.21
C GLU A 385 10.76 13.72 6.13
N TYR A 386 9.88 13.03 5.42
CA TYR A 386 10.00 11.59 5.15
C TYR A 386 11.30 11.23 4.42
N GLN A 387 11.68 11.99 3.40
CA GLN A 387 12.96 11.80 2.70
C GLN A 387 14.16 11.93 3.65
N ASN A 388 14.14 12.91 4.54
CA ASN A 388 15.19 13.11 5.53
C ASN A 388 15.25 11.96 6.55
N GLY A 389 14.10 11.48 7.04
CA GLY A 389 14.00 10.33 7.92
C GLY A 389 14.54 9.07 7.25
N HIS A 390 14.10 8.80 6.03
CA HIS A 390 14.60 7.70 5.23
C HIS A 390 16.13 7.78 4.95
N GLN A 391 16.67 8.97 4.67
CA GLN A 391 18.12 9.16 4.54
C GLN A 391 18.87 8.86 5.84
N ARG A 392 18.32 9.23 7.00
CA ARG A 392 18.88 8.87 8.31
C ARG A 392 18.85 7.37 8.54
N LEU A 393 17.76 6.71 8.18
CA LEU A 393 17.65 5.25 8.24
C LEU A 393 18.80 4.58 7.49
N MET A 394 19.06 5.00 6.25
CA MET A 394 20.13 4.43 5.42
C MET A 394 21.52 4.64 6.00
N GLN A 395 21.76 5.78 6.63
CA GLN A 395 23.05 6.08 7.27
C GLN A 395 23.26 5.29 8.56
N LEU A 396 22.21 5.16 9.38
CA LEU A 396 22.30 4.55 10.71
C LEU A 396 22.12 3.04 10.69
N PHE A 397 21.28 2.54 9.76
CA PHE A 397 20.87 1.12 9.68
C PHE A 397 20.96 0.58 8.24
N PRO A 398 22.15 0.62 7.61
CA PRO A 398 22.28 0.30 6.18
C PRO A 398 21.88 -1.13 5.81
N ASN A 399 21.97 -2.07 6.76
CA ASN A 399 21.64 -3.48 6.53
C ASN A 399 20.18 -3.84 6.88
N GLY A 400 19.40 -2.90 7.39
CA GLY A 400 17.95 -3.09 7.60
C GLY A 400 17.19 -3.09 6.27
N HIS A 401 15.95 -3.54 6.29
CA HIS A 401 15.03 -3.51 5.15
C HIS A 401 13.59 -3.27 5.64
N LEU A 402 12.70 -2.83 4.76
CA LEU A 402 11.31 -2.48 5.13
C LEU A 402 10.55 -3.66 5.71
N ASP A 403 10.64 -4.83 5.10
CA ASP A 403 9.93 -6.04 5.53
C ASP A 403 10.63 -6.79 6.67
N GLN A 404 11.36 -6.06 7.52
CA GLN A 404 11.90 -6.64 8.75
C GLN A 404 10.83 -6.62 9.84
N GLY A 405 10.66 -7.76 10.52
CA GLY A 405 9.66 -7.87 11.58
C GLY A 405 9.92 -6.95 12.78
N LEU A 406 8.87 -6.55 13.50
CA LEU A 406 8.89 -5.66 14.66
C LEU A 406 9.99 -5.99 15.67
N HIS A 407 10.27 -7.29 15.87
CA HIS A 407 11.26 -7.76 16.85
C HIS A 407 12.72 -7.55 16.43
N SER A 408 12.98 -7.21 15.18
CA SER A 408 14.33 -6.95 14.67
C SER A 408 14.80 -5.52 14.91
N PHE A 409 13.90 -4.59 15.16
CA PHE A 409 14.25 -3.19 15.44
C PHE A 409 15.02 -3.05 16.74
N SER A 410 16.08 -2.27 16.71
CA SER A 410 16.94 -2.01 17.88
C SER A 410 16.52 -0.77 18.66
N SER A 411 15.74 0.12 18.06
CA SER A 411 15.28 1.38 18.66
C SER A 411 13.97 1.87 18.06
N HIS A 412 13.27 2.75 18.76
CA HIS A 412 12.08 3.44 18.26
C HIS A 412 12.38 4.22 16.97
N GLY A 413 13.48 4.98 16.92
CA GLY A 413 13.83 5.73 15.72
C GLY A 413 14.13 4.84 14.51
N GLN A 414 14.68 3.62 14.70
CA GLN A 414 14.79 2.67 13.59
C GLN A 414 13.42 2.20 13.10
N PHE A 415 12.51 1.93 14.02
CA PHE A 415 11.13 1.54 13.73
C PHE A 415 10.41 2.64 12.94
N ASP A 416 10.41 3.90 13.43
CA ASP A 416 9.75 5.04 12.79
C ASP A 416 10.31 5.30 11.38
N TYR A 417 11.63 5.44 11.23
CA TYR A 417 12.24 5.70 9.93
C TYR A 417 12.06 4.56 8.93
N THR A 418 11.84 3.33 9.40
CA THR A 418 11.65 2.18 8.51
C THR A 418 10.20 2.06 8.06
N TRP A 419 9.27 1.93 9.00
CA TRP A 419 7.89 1.62 8.64
C TRP A 419 7.09 2.85 8.25
N TYR A 420 7.26 3.97 8.97
CA TYR A 420 6.54 5.21 8.69
C TYR A 420 7.17 5.95 7.51
N ASP A 421 8.33 6.54 7.69
CA ASP A 421 8.98 7.34 6.64
C ASP A 421 9.33 6.52 5.40
N GLY A 422 9.97 5.35 5.60
CA GLY A 422 10.37 4.45 4.51
C GLY A 422 9.18 3.83 3.79
N GLY A 423 8.13 3.45 4.53
CA GLY A 423 6.88 2.96 3.98
C GLY A 423 6.17 4.03 3.14
N ALA A 424 5.99 5.25 3.68
CA ALA A 424 5.40 6.37 2.94
C ALA A 424 6.16 6.66 1.64
N MET A 425 7.49 6.69 1.71
CA MET A 425 8.35 6.91 0.53
C MET A 425 8.22 5.80 -0.51
N LEU A 426 8.01 4.55 -0.11
CA LEU A 426 7.77 3.44 -1.05
C LEU A 426 6.50 3.69 -1.87
N PHE A 427 5.40 4.07 -1.23
CA PHE A 427 4.12 4.36 -1.90
C PHE A 427 4.19 5.64 -2.73
N PHE A 428 4.85 6.69 -2.22
CA PHE A 428 5.09 7.91 -2.99
C PHE A 428 5.90 7.64 -4.26
N ASN A 429 6.99 6.88 -4.17
CA ASN A 429 7.79 6.51 -5.34
C ASN A 429 6.99 5.69 -6.36
N LEU A 430 6.07 4.84 -5.90
CA LEU A 430 5.18 4.13 -6.81
C LEU A 430 4.23 5.11 -7.51
N GLN A 431 3.59 6.03 -6.78
CA GLN A 431 2.71 7.05 -7.35
C GLN A 431 3.42 7.87 -8.44
N GLU A 432 4.65 8.34 -8.16
CA GLU A 432 5.46 9.09 -9.12
C GLU A 432 5.76 8.33 -10.42
N ARG A 433 5.79 7.00 -10.35
CA ARG A 433 6.10 6.15 -11.51
C ARG A 433 4.91 5.85 -12.37
N ILE A 434 3.78 5.48 -11.74
CA ILE A 434 2.59 5.07 -12.48
C ILE A 434 1.62 6.21 -12.72
N GLY A 435 1.81 7.35 -12.03
CA GLY A 435 0.90 8.49 -12.07
C GLY A 435 -0.18 8.39 -11.00
N GLU A 436 -0.77 9.55 -10.67
CA GLU A 436 -1.76 9.69 -9.58
C GLU A 436 -3.04 8.88 -9.86
N GLU A 437 -3.48 8.79 -11.11
CA GLU A 437 -4.74 8.11 -11.46
C GLU A 437 -4.62 6.60 -11.31
N GLU A 438 -3.58 5.98 -11.90
CA GLU A 438 -3.34 4.54 -11.77
C GLU A 438 -3.05 4.15 -10.32
N PHE A 439 -2.34 5.01 -9.59
CA PHE A 439 -2.10 4.79 -8.18
C PHE A 439 -3.39 4.86 -7.35
N ARG A 440 -4.29 5.78 -7.66
CA ARG A 440 -5.63 5.85 -7.05
C ARG A 440 -6.44 4.59 -7.36
N HIS A 441 -6.43 4.09 -8.59
CA HIS A 441 -7.07 2.84 -8.96
C HIS A 441 -6.50 1.65 -8.16
N PHE A 442 -5.19 1.62 -7.95
CA PHE A 442 -4.54 0.62 -7.11
C PHE A 442 -5.04 0.66 -5.65
N LEU A 443 -5.10 1.84 -5.02
CA LEU A 443 -5.60 1.99 -3.65
C LEU A 443 -7.09 1.62 -3.54
N GLN A 444 -7.92 2.05 -4.49
CA GLN A 444 -9.34 1.70 -4.54
C GLN A 444 -9.55 0.20 -4.73
N ARG A 445 -8.68 -0.45 -5.48
CA ARG A 445 -8.69 -1.90 -5.65
C ARG A 445 -8.36 -2.62 -4.34
N LEU A 446 -7.33 -2.19 -3.62
CA LEU A 446 -7.01 -2.72 -2.29
C LEU A 446 -8.20 -2.58 -1.35
N THR A 447 -8.82 -1.41 -1.29
CA THR A 447 -9.99 -1.15 -0.44
C THR A 447 -11.15 -2.09 -0.74
N LYS A 448 -11.42 -2.35 -2.01
CA LYS A 448 -12.63 -3.09 -2.44
C LYS A 448 -12.43 -4.60 -2.48
N GLU A 449 -11.31 -5.05 -3.06
CA GLU A 449 -11.13 -6.45 -3.41
C GLU A 449 -10.34 -7.25 -2.38
N TYR A 450 -9.57 -6.56 -1.54
CA TYR A 450 -8.82 -7.17 -0.44
C TYR A 450 -9.43 -6.88 0.93
N ALA A 451 -10.65 -6.33 0.97
CA ALA A 451 -11.40 -6.11 2.21
C ALA A 451 -11.49 -7.39 3.04
N GLY A 452 -11.14 -7.29 4.32
CA GLY A 452 -11.15 -8.42 5.26
C GLY A 452 -9.98 -9.40 5.14
N MET A 453 -9.08 -9.19 4.18
CA MET A 453 -7.92 -10.07 3.98
C MET A 453 -6.70 -9.60 4.78
N TYR A 454 -5.91 -10.56 5.25
CA TYR A 454 -4.55 -10.33 5.74
C TYR A 454 -3.57 -10.45 4.57
N VAL A 455 -2.83 -9.39 4.29
CA VAL A 455 -2.01 -9.24 3.09
C VAL A 455 -0.52 -9.06 3.41
N ASP A 456 0.31 -9.33 2.41
CA ASP A 456 1.74 -9.03 2.37
C ASP A 456 2.14 -8.40 1.02
N ALA A 457 3.43 -8.19 0.79
CA ALA A 457 3.96 -7.61 -0.45
C ALA A 457 3.49 -8.33 -1.73
N ARG A 458 3.22 -9.65 -1.67
CA ARG A 458 2.76 -10.43 -2.84
C ARG A 458 1.34 -10.04 -3.25
N HIS A 459 0.48 -9.79 -2.29
CA HIS A 459 -0.90 -9.35 -2.53
C HIS A 459 -0.94 -7.93 -3.11
N LEU A 460 -0.05 -7.05 -2.65
CA LEU A 460 0.07 -5.72 -3.23
C LEU A 460 0.57 -5.77 -4.68
N ASP A 461 1.56 -6.63 -4.98
CA ASP A 461 2.05 -6.85 -6.34
C ASP A 461 0.98 -7.48 -7.24
N GLU A 462 0.14 -8.36 -6.70
CA GLU A 462 -1.01 -8.92 -7.41
C GLU A 462 -2.00 -7.81 -7.80
N ALA A 463 -2.42 -6.99 -6.83
CA ALA A 463 -3.34 -5.87 -7.07
C ALA A 463 -2.77 -4.87 -8.08
N LEU A 464 -1.48 -4.55 -7.98
CA LEU A 464 -0.79 -3.64 -8.89
C LEU A 464 -0.68 -4.24 -10.31
N SER A 465 -0.38 -5.54 -10.40
CA SER A 465 -0.30 -6.25 -11.69
C SER A 465 -1.61 -6.22 -12.47
N GLU A 466 -2.73 -6.28 -11.76
CA GLU A 466 -4.05 -6.21 -12.39
C GLU A 466 -4.39 -4.79 -12.86
N VAL A 467 -4.02 -3.75 -12.11
CA VAL A 467 -4.21 -2.35 -12.52
C VAL A 467 -3.37 -2.03 -13.76
N LEU A 468 -2.12 -2.48 -13.79
CA LEU A 468 -1.19 -2.20 -14.89
C LEU A 468 -1.29 -3.21 -16.05
N HIS A 469 -2.24 -4.16 -15.98
CA HIS A 469 -2.43 -5.21 -16.98
C HIS A 469 -1.15 -5.96 -17.36
N GLY A 470 -0.27 -6.18 -16.37
CA GLY A 470 1.01 -6.84 -16.56
C GLY A 470 1.63 -7.33 -15.25
N LYS A 471 2.48 -8.35 -15.31
CA LYS A 471 3.12 -8.90 -14.11
C LYS A 471 4.12 -7.90 -13.53
N VAL A 472 3.90 -7.50 -12.28
CA VAL A 472 4.72 -6.58 -11.49
C VAL A 472 5.17 -7.28 -10.21
N ASP A 473 6.36 -6.98 -9.73
CA ASP A 473 6.93 -7.44 -8.47
C ASP A 473 7.61 -6.28 -7.70
N TYR A 474 6.97 -5.12 -7.75
CA TYR A 474 7.46 -3.87 -7.17
C TYR A 474 7.68 -3.98 -5.67
N PHE A 475 6.66 -4.40 -4.94
CA PHE A 475 6.73 -4.47 -3.48
C PHE A 475 7.71 -5.53 -3.02
N GLN A 476 7.59 -6.77 -3.52
CA GLN A 476 8.49 -7.86 -3.16
C GLN A 476 9.96 -7.52 -3.39
N LYS A 477 10.28 -6.83 -4.50
CA LYS A 477 11.66 -6.40 -4.79
C LYS A 477 12.15 -5.32 -3.85
N ASN A 478 11.34 -4.29 -3.60
CA ASN A 478 11.80 -3.11 -2.85
C ASN A 478 11.85 -3.34 -1.34
N VAL A 479 10.89 -4.06 -0.76
CA VAL A 479 10.84 -4.25 0.70
C VAL A 479 11.91 -5.18 1.24
N ALA A 480 12.42 -6.11 0.42
CA ALA A 480 13.48 -7.03 0.79
C ALA A 480 14.89 -6.47 0.61
N GLN A 481 15.04 -5.30 -0.04
CA GLN A 481 16.35 -4.69 -0.28
C GLN A 481 16.87 -4.04 0.98
N ALA A 482 18.20 -4.16 1.18
CA ALA A 482 18.85 -3.43 2.26
C ALA A 482 18.73 -1.90 2.07
N ASN A 483 18.59 -1.17 3.17
CA ASN A 483 18.32 0.28 3.15
C ASN A 483 19.31 1.09 2.31
N HIS A 484 20.59 0.68 2.27
CA HIS A 484 21.63 1.36 1.48
C HIS A 484 21.53 1.13 -0.04
N GLN A 485 20.77 0.12 -0.47
CA GLN A 485 20.57 -0.15 -1.90
C GLN A 485 19.46 0.70 -2.50
N HIS A 486 18.73 1.38 -1.64
CA HIS A 486 17.57 2.17 -1.96
C HIS A 486 16.43 1.41 -2.64
N PHE A 487 15.28 2.01 -2.66
CA PHE A 487 14.22 1.80 -3.63
C PHE A 487 14.79 2.06 -5.03
N VAL A 488 15.74 1.18 -5.44
CA VAL A 488 16.18 1.13 -6.81
C VAL A 488 14.92 0.86 -7.59
N ASP A 489 14.70 1.69 -8.54
CA ASP A 489 13.64 1.50 -9.50
C ASP A 489 13.52 0.02 -9.84
N PRO A 490 12.39 -0.65 -9.58
CA PRO A 490 12.18 -1.93 -10.21
C PRO A 490 12.40 -1.73 -11.69
N ASP A 491 12.99 -2.73 -12.33
CA ASP A 491 13.16 -2.79 -13.79
C ASP A 491 11.79 -2.97 -14.47
N TRP A 492 10.80 -2.18 -14.07
CA TRP A 492 9.54 -2.21 -14.77
C TRP A 492 9.58 -1.22 -15.91
N GLU A 493 9.13 -1.71 -17.01
CA GLU A 493 9.20 -1.06 -18.27
C GLU A 493 7.76 -0.65 -18.64
N MET A 494 7.57 0.65 -18.93
CA MET A 494 6.35 1.14 -19.56
C MET A 494 6.61 1.36 -21.04
N GLU A 495 5.59 1.19 -21.84
CA GLU A 495 5.60 1.49 -23.27
C GLU A 495 4.52 2.55 -23.58
N PRO A 496 4.77 3.85 -23.24
CA PRO A 496 3.82 4.90 -23.56
C PRO A 496 3.57 5.03 -25.05
N GLU A 497 2.31 5.19 -25.43
CA GLU A 497 1.92 5.49 -26.80
C GLU A 497 2.42 6.90 -27.20
N ILE A 498 3.03 7.03 -28.37
CA ILE A 498 3.51 8.32 -28.86
C ILE A 498 2.40 8.96 -29.69
N LEU A 499 1.95 10.13 -29.27
CA LEU A 499 0.99 10.96 -29.97
C LEU A 499 1.66 12.27 -30.39
N PHE A 500 1.22 12.81 -31.52
CA PHE A 500 1.64 14.14 -31.96
C PHE A 500 0.52 15.15 -31.71
N ALA A 501 0.87 16.29 -31.13
CA ALA A 501 -0.10 17.36 -30.90
C ALA A 501 -0.75 17.82 -32.19
N PRO A 502 -2.06 18.14 -32.21
CA PRO A 502 -2.73 18.67 -33.38
C PRO A 502 -2.04 19.97 -33.87
N GLY A 503 -1.66 19.98 -35.15
CA GLY A 503 -0.95 21.15 -35.75
C GLY A 503 0.57 21.14 -35.53
N SER A 504 1.14 20.07 -34.99
CA SER A 504 2.60 19.93 -34.87
C SER A 504 3.24 19.92 -36.27
N GLU A 505 4.13 20.87 -36.54
CA GLU A 505 4.88 21.02 -37.79
C GLU A 505 6.01 19.97 -37.93
N ILE A 506 6.18 19.11 -36.95
CA ILE A 506 7.21 18.04 -36.90
C ILE A 506 6.99 17.01 -38.01
N LEU A 507 5.76 16.86 -38.52
CA LEU A 507 5.42 15.91 -39.57
C LEU A 507 5.29 16.60 -40.93
N HIS A 508 6.28 16.42 -41.81
CA HIS A 508 6.19 16.86 -43.20
C HIS A 508 5.17 16.08 -44.02
N GLN A 509 4.62 15.00 -43.50
CA GLN A 509 3.50 14.24 -44.10
C GLN A 509 2.61 13.62 -43.01
N PRO A 510 1.26 13.65 -43.15
CA PRO A 510 0.35 13.02 -42.21
C PRO A 510 0.42 11.49 -42.36
N LYS A 511 1.40 10.84 -41.79
CA LYS A 511 1.40 9.38 -41.60
C LYS A 511 0.98 9.11 -40.16
N ALA A 512 -0.01 8.25 -39.99
CA ALA A 512 -0.30 7.69 -38.69
C ALA A 512 0.95 6.95 -38.19
N PHE A 513 1.54 7.47 -37.12
CA PHE A 513 2.64 6.82 -36.44
C PHE A 513 2.03 5.97 -35.32
N THR A 514 2.27 4.68 -35.39
CA THR A 514 1.98 3.76 -34.29
C THR A 514 3.32 3.32 -33.71
N GLY A 515 3.79 3.97 -32.70
CA GLY A 515 5.03 3.64 -32.01
C GLY A 515 4.90 3.92 -30.54
N HIS A 516 5.65 3.16 -29.76
CA HIS A 516 5.68 3.32 -28.31
C HIS A 516 7.00 3.93 -27.88
N ALA A 517 6.94 4.83 -26.92
CA ALA A 517 8.09 5.23 -26.14
C ALA A 517 8.47 4.09 -25.19
N TYR A 518 9.57 4.24 -24.50
CA TYR A 518 10.02 3.28 -23.52
C TYR A 518 10.46 4.03 -22.26
N ALA A 519 9.87 3.70 -21.13
CA ALA A 519 10.25 4.28 -19.85
C ALA A 519 10.95 3.22 -19.00
N LYS A 520 12.13 3.57 -18.48
CA LYS A 520 12.91 2.73 -17.60
C LYS A 520 13.61 3.59 -16.55
N ASN A 521 13.50 3.21 -15.29
CA ASN A 521 14.14 3.88 -14.18
C ASN A 521 13.82 5.40 -14.13
N GLY A 522 12.55 5.76 -14.36
CA GLY A 522 12.11 7.16 -14.42
C GLY A 522 12.62 7.95 -15.63
N GLN A 523 13.44 7.34 -16.49
CA GLN A 523 13.95 7.94 -17.71
C GLN A 523 13.12 7.51 -18.90
N LEU A 524 12.66 8.48 -19.69
CA LEU A 524 11.89 8.26 -20.90
C LEU A 524 12.81 8.20 -22.13
N TYR A 525 12.56 7.24 -22.99
CA TYR A 525 13.30 6.99 -24.23
C TYR A 525 12.35 6.93 -25.42
N LEU A 526 12.79 7.49 -26.54
CA LEU A 526 12.05 7.45 -27.80
C LEU A 526 12.79 6.61 -28.85
N PRO A 527 12.04 5.89 -29.73
CA PRO A 527 12.61 5.11 -30.79
C PRO A 527 13.25 6.02 -31.86
N LEU A 528 14.56 5.92 -32.05
CA LEU A 528 15.31 6.85 -32.88
C LEU A 528 14.86 6.84 -34.35
N ARG A 529 15.04 5.72 -35.04
CA ARG A 529 14.80 5.62 -36.48
C ARG A 529 13.32 5.87 -36.83
N PRO A 530 12.34 5.20 -36.20
CA PRO A 530 10.93 5.40 -36.57
C PRO A 530 10.47 6.86 -36.42
N LEU A 531 10.96 7.59 -35.44
CA LEU A 531 10.60 8.99 -35.25
C LEU A 531 11.30 9.93 -36.21
N LEU A 532 12.61 9.79 -36.38
CA LEU A 532 13.38 10.73 -37.22
C LEU A 532 13.15 10.55 -38.70
N GLU A 533 12.81 9.32 -39.18
CA GLU A 533 12.39 9.14 -40.57
C GLU A 533 11.08 9.86 -40.89
N LEU A 534 10.25 10.21 -39.88
CA LEU A 534 9.06 11.05 -40.11
C LEU A 534 9.42 12.52 -40.39
N THR A 535 10.56 13.00 -39.86
CA THR A 535 11.05 14.36 -40.12
C THR A 535 11.81 14.47 -41.43
N GLY A 536 12.12 13.33 -42.09
CA GLY A 536 12.93 13.28 -43.31
C GLY A 536 14.43 13.04 -43.05
N ALA A 537 14.82 12.80 -41.81
CA ALA A 537 16.21 12.53 -41.45
C ALA A 537 16.68 11.15 -41.97
N GLU A 538 17.96 11.09 -42.39
CA GLU A 538 18.62 9.83 -42.70
C GLU A 538 19.29 9.25 -41.47
N VAL A 539 18.94 7.98 -41.12
CA VAL A 539 19.51 7.27 -39.97
C VAL A 539 20.36 6.10 -40.43
N ASN A 540 21.69 6.21 -40.28
CA ASN A 540 22.66 5.23 -40.70
C ASN A 540 23.28 4.47 -39.51
N TRP A 541 23.20 3.15 -39.53
CA TRP A 541 23.71 2.29 -38.47
C TRP A 541 25.12 1.79 -38.80
N HIS A 542 26.09 2.12 -37.93
CA HIS A 542 27.48 1.70 -38.01
C HIS A 542 27.82 0.75 -36.84
N GLY A 543 27.04 -0.33 -36.68
CA GLY A 543 27.14 -1.25 -35.56
C GLY A 543 28.51 -1.91 -35.39
N GLY A 544 29.24 -2.16 -36.48
CA GLY A 544 30.62 -2.67 -36.41
C GLY A 544 31.64 -1.65 -35.90
N GLU A 545 31.34 -0.37 -35.96
CA GLU A 545 32.18 0.75 -35.49
C GLU A 545 31.64 1.36 -34.19
N GLY A 546 30.48 0.88 -33.68
CA GLY A 546 29.93 1.25 -32.36
C GLY A 546 29.25 2.61 -32.31
N TYR A 547 28.67 3.08 -33.43
CA TYR A 547 27.89 4.34 -33.44
C TYR A 547 26.74 4.35 -34.44
N VAL A 548 25.86 5.36 -34.30
CA VAL A 548 24.81 5.72 -35.27
C VAL A 548 25.07 7.13 -35.80
N GLU A 549 24.95 7.32 -37.10
CA GLU A 549 25.04 8.61 -37.75
C GLU A 549 23.65 9.07 -38.22
N LEU A 550 23.28 10.29 -37.87
CA LEU A 550 22.08 10.97 -38.36
C LEU A 550 22.53 12.08 -39.29
N ARG A 551 21.78 12.25 -40.39
CA ARG A 551 21.87 13.43 -41.27
C ARG A 551 20.49 14.03 -41.45
N ASP A 552 20.37 15.30 -41.14
CA ASP A 552 19.11 16.01 -41.20
C ASP A 552 19.29 17.46 -41.64
N VAL A 553 18.21 18.04 -42.12
CA VAL A 553 18.14 19.44 -42.52
C VAL A 553 17.12 20.14 -41.68
N LEU A 554 17.58 20.93 -40.69
CA LEU A 554 16.72 21.70 -39.85
C LEU A 554 16.41 23.07 -40.47
N ILE A 555 15.17 23.51 -40.38
CA ILE A 555 14.72 24.81 -40.86
C ILE A 555 14.33 25.65 -39.67
N ASP A 556 15.14 26.63 -39.33
CA ASP A 556 14.80 27.58 -38.26
C ASP A 556 13.89 28.70 -38.84
N GLU A 557 12.69 28.80 -38.30
CA GLU A 557 11.84 29.97 -38.56
C GLU A 557 12.39 31.18 -37.81
N GLY A 558 12.92 32.17 -38.53
CA GLY A 558 13.45 33.38 -37.92
C GLY A 558 12.35 34.16 -37.17
N GLU A 559 12.59 34.55 -35.93
CA GLU A 559 11.76 35.49 -35.21
C GLU A 559 11.72 36.81 -35.98
N SER A 560 10.57 37.19 -36.56
CA SER A 560 10.36 38.48 -37.16
C SER A 560 9.70 39.42 -36.13
N SER A 561 10.43 40.39 -35.66
CA SER A 561 9.87 41.48 -34.83
C SER A 561 9.25 42.63 -35.68
N ASP A 562 9.19 42.51 -37.02
CA ASP A 562 8.64 43.56 -37.89
C ASP A 562 7.80 42.97 -39.02
N THR A 563 6.62 43.52 -39.26
CA THR A 563 5.55 42.99 -40.12
C THR A 563 5.78 43.25 -41.62
N THR A 564 6.98 43.61 -42.07
CA THR A 564 7.27 44.04 -43.44
C THR A 564 8.47 43.39 -44.12
N GLU A 565 9.23 42.50 -43.44
CA GLU A 565 10.36 41.82 -44.08
C GLU A 565 10.06 40.32 -44.36
N THR A 566 10.49 39.88 -45.53
CA THR A 566 10.45 38.47 -45.98
C THR A 566 11.19 37.60 -44.98
N ARG A 567 10.50 36.63 -44.38
CA ARG A 567 11.09 35.58 -43.50
C ARG A 567 12.23 34.89 -44.27
N HIS A 568 13.45 34.99 -43.79
CA HIS A 568 14.57 34.17 -44.26
C HIS A 568 14.67 32.95 -43.35
N ASN A 569 14.12 31.83 -43.83
CA ASN A 569 14.35 30.52 -43.17
C ASN A 569 15.83 30.15 -43.31
N GLN A 570 16.50 29.97 -42.21
CA GLN A 570 17.89 29.47 -42.21
C GLN A 570 17.86 27.95 -42.22
N THR A 571 18.48 27.36 -43.25
CA THR A 571 18.60 25.90 -43.35
C THR A 571 19.91 25.47 -42.69
N ARG A 572 19.83 24.63 -41.70
CA ARG A 572 20.98 24.03 -40.96
C ARG A 572 21.15 22.57 -41.40
N LEU A 573 22.29 22.23 -41.99
CA LEU A 573 22.64 20.82 -42.27
C LEU A 573 23.37 20.28 -41.02
N ILE A 574 22.77 19.29 -40.38
CA ILE A 574 23.36 18.63 -39.22
C ILE A 574 23.80 17.19 -39.57
N THR A 575 24.90 16.79 -38.91
CA THR A 575 25.31 15.38 -38.80
C THR A 575 25.54 15.09 -37.33
N VAL A 576 24.85 14.11 -36.82
CA VAL A 576 24.93 13.71 -35.41
C VAL A 576 25.51 12.31 -35.30
N THR A 577 26.58 12.16 -34.53
CA THR A 577 27.16 10.86 -34.24
C THR A 577 26.88 10.45 -32.79
N ILE A 578 26.22 9.33 -32.62
CA ILE A 578 25.74 8.81 -31.34
C ILE A 578 26.48 7.52 -31.04
N PRO A 579 27.34 7.47 -30.00
CA PRO A 579 28.01 6.24 -29.62
C PRO A 579 27.05 5.24 -29.00
N LEU A 580 27.21 3.96 -29.30
CA LEU A 580 26.40 2.89 -28.72
C LEU A 580 26.78 2.59 -27.27
N ASP A 581 28.04 2.74 -26.91
CA ASP A 581 28.61 2.47 -25.58
C ASP A 581 29.04 3.75 -24.85
N GLY A 582 28.39 4.87 -25.14
CA GLY A 582 28.74 6.15 -24.54
C GLY A 582 27.55 7.09 -24.41
N ASN A 583 27.77 8.20 -23.74
CA ASN A 583 26.77 9.25 -23.55
C ASN A 583 27.19 10.63 -24.12
N VAL A 584 28.32 10.70 -24.81
CA VAL A 584 28.78 11.93 -25.46
C VAL A 584 28.43 11.90 -26.93
N VAL A 585 27.53 12.74 -27.33
CA VAL A 585 27.06 12.88 -28.72
C VAL A 585 27.88 13.97 -29.42
N THR A 586 28.31 13.70 -30.65
CA THR A 586 28.99 14.68 -31.48
C THR A 586 28.01 15.25 -32.52
N LEU A 587 27.86 16.55 -32.51
CA LEU A 587 27.06 17.31 -33.49
C LEU A 587 28.00 18.07 -34.41
N LYS A 588 27.84 17.89 -35.73
CA LYS A 588 28.52 18.71 -36.74
C LYS A 588 27.46 19.50 -37.50
N GLU A 589 27.49 20.80 -37.36
CA GLU A 589 26.56 21.73 -37.97
C GLU A 589 27.34 22.70 -38.89
N ASN A 590 26.97 22.73 -40.15
CA ASN A 590 27.61 23.59 -41.15
C ASN A 590 29.16 23.58 -41.12
N GLY A 591 29.73 22.43 -40.75
CA GLY A 591 31.19 22.24 -40.63
C GLY A 591 31.79 22.51 -39.27
N VAL A 592 31.04 23.08 -38.33
CA VAL A 592 31.44 23.28 -36.94
C VAL A 592 31.12 22.04 -36.12
N VAL A 593 32.06 21.55 -35.32
CA VAL A 593 31.91 20.37 -34.48
C VAL A 593 31.71 20.80 -33.03
N SER A 594 30.71 20.31 -32.40
CA SER A 594 30.41 20.44 -30.96
C SER A 594 30.08 19.09 -30.35
N THR A 595 30.19 18.99 -29.04
CA THR A 595 29.81 17.77 -28.29
C THR A 595 28.89 18.14 -27.14
N PHE A 596 27.93 17.27 -26.84
CA PHE A 596 27.10 17.39 -25.64
C PHE A 596 26.91 16.00 -25.02
N THR A 597 26.58 15.99 -23.73
CA THR A 597 26.40 14.75 -22.97
C THR A 597 24.91 14.52 -22.78
N ILE A 598 24.42 13.35 -23.23
CA ILE A 598 23.07 12.89 -22.85
C ILE A 598 23.15 12.24 -21.45
N PRO A 599 22.08 12.37 -20.61
CA PRO A 599 22.14 11.94 -19.21
C PRO A 599 22.35 10.45 -19.02
N VAL A 600 21.94 9.64 -20.00
CA VAL A 600 22.04 8.17 -19.97
C VAL A 600 22.37 7.62 -21.36
N GLN A 601 22.90 6.40 -21.41
CA GLN A 601 23.25 5.73 -22.66
C GLN A 601 22.03 5.38 -23.51
N ALA A 602 22.24 5.28 -24.80
CA ALA A 602 21.26 4.73 -25.74
C ALA A 602 20.92 3.27 -25.38
N LEU A 603 19.66 2.89 -25.59
CA LEU A 603 19.18 1.53 -25.35
C LEU A 603 18.88 0.82 -26.66
N ASN A 604 19.38 -0.39 -26.83
CA ASN A 604 18.96 -1.27 -27.94
C ASN A 604 17.95 -2.29 -27.41
N ARG A 605 16.71 -2.22 -27.89
CA ARG A 605 15.62 -3.13 -27.51
C ARG A 605 15.04 -3.76 -28.76
N ASN A 606 15.14 -5.07 -28.85
CA ASN A 606 14.62 -5.84 -29.99
C ASN A 606 15.04 -5.31 -31.38
N GLY A 607 16.27 -4.82 -31.52
CA GLY A 607 16.78 -4.26 -32.75
C GLY A 607 16.40 -2.80 -33.03
N THR A 608 15.64 -2.16 -32.16
CA THR A 608 15.33 -0.72 -32.19
C THR A 608 16.20 0.02 -31.20
N LEU A 609 16.87 1.08 -31.66
CA LEU A 609 17.64 1.98 -30.79
C LEU A 609 16.69 3.05 -30.23
N TYR A 610 16.75 3.21 -28.92
CA TYR A 610 16.02 4.23 -28.16
C TYR A 610 17.00 5.22 -27.58
N LEU A 611 16.68 6.50 -27.68
CA LEU A 611 17.42 7.59 -27.06
C LEU A 611 16.59 8.31 -25.99
N PRO A 612 17.23 8.83 -24.94
CA PRO A 612 16.52 9.63 -23.93
C PRO A 612 15.88 10.86 -24.57
N VAL A 613 14.74 11.29 -24.04
CA VAL A 613 13.98 12.45 -24.58
C VAL A 613 14.82 13.70 -24.69
N GLN A 614 15.76 13.91 -23.79
CA GLN A 614 16.67 15.06 -23.78
C GLN A 614 17.50 15.18 -25.07
N PHE A 615 17.74 14.08 -25.77
CA PHE A 615 18.36 14.12 -27.09
C PHE A 615 17.49 14.90 -28.09
N TYR A 616 16.21 14.59 -28.13
CA TYR A 616 15.26 15.23 -29.07
C TYR A 616 14.97 16.68 -28.70
N GLU A 617 14.86 16.96 -27.41
CA GLU A 617 14.73 18.33 -26.89
C GLU A 617 15.95 19.19 -27.24
N THR A 618 17.16 18.62 -27.11
CA THR A 618 18.42 19.37 -27.37
C THR A 618 18.70 19.58 -28.86
N ILE A 619 18.49 18.56 -29.70
CA ILE A 619 18.84 18.61 -31.13
C ILE A 619 17.72 19.21 -31.98
N TYR A 620 16.48 18.86 -31.65
CA TYR A 620 15.31 19.17 -32.48
C TYR A 620 14.42 20.24 -31.84
N ASN A 621 14.71 20.67 -30.63
CA ASN A 621 13.89 21.63 -29.86
C ASN A 621 12.42 21.16 -29.71
N TRP A 622 12.23 19.84 -29.57
CA TRP A 622 10.89 19.31 -29.39
C TRP A 622 10.39 19.54 -27.98
N GLN A 623 9.12 19.89 -27.85
CA GLN A 623 8.41 19.87 -26.56
C GLN A 623 7.82 18.49 -26.38
N ILE A 624 8.16 17.83 -25.27
CA ILE A 624 7.78 16.45 -25.00
C ILE A 624 7.10 16.40 -23.63
N ASN A 625 5.82 16.05 -23.63
CA ASN A 625 5.00 15.96 -22.42
C ASN A 625 4.55 14.52 -22.21
N TRP A 626 4.90 13.97 -21.05
CA TRP A 626 4.51 12.62 -20.68
C TRP A 626 3.32 12.63 -19.74
N LEU A 627 2.16 12.19 -20.22
CA LEU A 627 0.94 11.94 -19.47
C LEU A 627 1.00 10.54 -18.87
N LYS A 628 1.67 10.41 -17.71
CA LYS A 628 1.94 9.11 -17.08
C LYS A 628 0.66 8.32 -16.79
N GLY A 629 -0.39 8.99 -16.29
CA GLY A 629 -1.68 8.39 -15.97
C GLY A 629 -2.43 7.82 -17.18
N GLU A 630 -2.22 8.38 -18.36
CA GLU A 630 -2.84 7.93 -19.61
C GLU A 630 -1.91 6.99 -20.41
N ASN A 631 -0.71 6.72 -19.88
CA ASN A 631 0.35 6.00 -20.60
C ASN A 631 0.63 6.55 -22.00
N GLN A 632 0.57 7.87 -22.15
CA GLN A 632 0.70 8.59 -23.42
C GLN A 632 1.81 9.63 -23.38
N LEU A 633 2.47 9.80 -24.51
CA LEU A 633 3.48 10.81 -24.73
C LEU A 633 3.06 11.74 -25.85
N ILE A 634 2.96 13.03 -25.58
CA ILE A 634 2.61 14.04 -26.56
C ILE A 634 3.88 14.79 -27.01
N ILE A 635 4.14 14.78 -28.33
CA ILE A 635 5.27 15.48 -28.95
C ILE A 635 4.75 16.67 -29.75
N GLY A 636 5.25 17.88 -29.40
CA GLY A 636 4.94 19.14 -30.08
C GLY A 636 3.63 19.77 -29.64
N GLY A 637 3.63 21.09 -29.53
CA GLY A 637 2.49 21.91 -29.12
C GLY A 637 2.62 22.49 -27.70
N ASP A 638 2.08 23.67 -27.52
CA ASP A 638 1.85 24.25 -26.17
C ASP A 638 0.61 23.56 -25.58
N ILE A 639 0.78 22.89 -24.43
CA ILE A 639 -0.33 22.32 -23.67
C ILE A 639 -0.74 23.31 -22.60
#